data_269d4836d18812b588fcb6010c66937b
#
_entry.id   269d4836d18812b588fcb6010c66937b
#
_cell.length_a   1.000
_cell.length_b   1.000
_cell.length_c   1.000
_cell.angle_alpha   90.00
_cell.angle_beta   90.00
_cell.angle_gamma   90.00
#
_symmetry.space_group_name_H-M   'P 1'
#
loop_
_entity.id
_entity.type
_entity.pdbx_description
1 polymer ?
#
loop_
_entity_poly.entity_id
_entity_poly.type
_entity_poly.pdbx_seq_one_letter_code
_entity_poly.pdbx_strand_id
1 'polypeptide(L)'
;MTIQIKKRLNPNLMAMSLCALFAAPAAAELEEIVVTAQKRSESVQDVPISITAITGEELVQRGLTDFTEIAQSVANFDLPSSNLSRNVSVRIRGIGSSGSNPGIESSVGVFLDGLYQPSGAQILGELSDIQNVEILRGPQGTLYGRNTPVGAVNATTRAPQQEFESLFRGGFGNYEQRWLNGYVGGGLTENTSGRLSAWTRDRDGYDKNLFTGDNINSANTKGVRGKLLFQPNDKLDLTLVAGYSESDRKCCIAEQIDPTAPLGIATQEFLDAQAAAGTPFLNFDDSDHVVNSDEAPDDHTKTEMLSLTADWQLASGHTLTSISGYQIWDNQAEVATDSHSADILKLWQEQRNEILSQEFRIASPGGEKFDYLAGLFLYQQETTFNEDALVTDNTSSRIFANPKAPFCLPANGGCTTVVGDNGGTLFEQDTDSVAVYANGTYQINDQWNVTGGLRWSQDEKDFDVNHFNDPTNGPVFNVFLFPPVDPDADSRKEDKVTWSANSRYNLSDDVMLFATVSTGFKSGGFNSRRLPAGSALEFEAESATSYELGVKGLFADRTVMLNATVYHTTLEEFQESALAPTGSGFIVSNAGEQQVKGVEADFRFAPNDNFSMDGGIAFLDAEYTDFVGAQCGLGETPDDAVTKTCDRTGETPSNSPKLQFNLGLQWEQEISNGLGLRLRADYNWRDDQNITRVTQDSTADIDAYGLLNLRAALTSSDGRWQVETFVNNVADEAYFVQAVRQPLGALISAGGFAGAGGSAGYSGAPRTVGLQFTLRTGM
;
A
#
# COMPACT_ATOMS: atom_id res chain seq x y z
N MET A 1 -2.15 11.34 -41.18
CA MET A 1 -1.97 10.03 -41.86
C MET A 1 -1.19 9.16 -40.88
N THR A 2 -1.90 8.68 -39.89
CA THR A 2 -1.34 8.00 -38.70
C THR A 2 -1.49 6.50 -38.94
N ILE A 3 -0.36 5.80 -39.01
CA ILE A 3 -0.33 4.35 -39.19
C ILE A 3 -0.40 3.72 -37.79
N GLN A 4 -1.58 3.29 -37.38
CA GLN A 4 -1.76 2.42 -36.20
C GLN A 4 -1.25 1.02 -36.54
N ILE A 5 -0.11 0.62 -35.98
CA ILE A 5 0.34 -0.77 -36.02
C ILE A 5 -0.17 -1.46 -34.75
N LYS A 6 -1.40 -1.99 -34.81
CA LYS A 6 -1.88 -2.98 -33.82
C LYS A 6 -1.11 -4.29 -34.04
N LYS A 7 -0.01 -4.52 -33.38
CA LYS A 7 0.61 -5.84 -33.23
C LYS A 7 -0.07 -6.62 -32.11
N ARG A 8 -1.15 -7.31 -32.41
CA ARG A 8 -1.63 -8.41 -31.54
C ARG A 8 -0.60 -9.54 -31.60
N LEU A 9 0.10 -9.78 -30.52
CA LEU A 9 0.89 -11.00 -30.33
C LEU A 9 -0.08 -12.18 -30.33
N ASN A 10 0.18 -13.15 -31.23
CA ASN A 10 -0.68 -14.30 -31.46
C ASN A 10 -0.45 -15.32 -30.34
N PRO A 11 -1.41 -15.61 -29.44
CA PRO A 11 -1.20 -16.50 -28.30
C PRO A 11 -0.87 -17.94 -28.69
N ASN A 12 -1.09 -18.33 -29.93
CA ASN A 12 -0.79 -19.68 -30.44
C ASN A 12 0.70 -19.95 -30.72
N LEU A 13 1.56 -18.90 -30.73
CA LEU A 13 3.01 -19.10 -30.91
C LEU A 13 3.75 -19.39 -29.62
N MET A 14 3.18 -19.00 -28.48
CA MET A 14 3.77 -19.24 -27.16
C MET A 14 3.54 -20.67 -26.65
N ALA A 15 2.46 -21.30 -27.04
CA ALA A 15 2.11 -22.67 -26.63
C ALA A 15 2.93 -23.78 -27.32
N MET A 16 3.57 -23.51 -28.44
CA MET A 16 4.26 -24.55 -29.22
C MET A 16 5.76 -24.71 -28.90
N SER A 17 6.36 -23.78 -28.17
CA SER A 17 7.80 -23.85 -27.80
C SER A 17 8.07 -24.53 -26.47
N LEU A 18 7.06 -24.84 -25.67
CA LEU A 18 7.22 -25.37 -24.30
C LEU A 18 7.39 -26.90 -24.24
N CYS A 19 7.14 -27.65 -25.32
CA CYS A 19 7.15 -29.11 -25.27
C CYS A 19 8.49 -29.81 -25.60
N ALA A 20 9.59 -29.11 -25.79
CA ALA A 20 10.83 -29.70 -26.32
C ALA A 20 12.01 -29.79 -25.32
N LEU A 21 11.82 -29.53 -24.03
CA LEU A 21 12.92 -29.43 -23.02
C LEU A 21 12.94 -30.54 -21.93
N PHE A 22 12.21 -31.64 -22.12
CA PHE A 22 12.20 -32.72 -21.13
C PHE A 22 13.20 -33.85 -21.46
N ALA A 23 14.49 -33.60 -21.22
CA ALA A 23 15.46 -34.66 -20.93
C ALA A 23 15.69 -34.63 -19.42
N ALA A 24 15.25 -35.66 -18.70
CA ALA A 24 15.23 -35.68 -17.25
C ALA A 24 16.66 -35.63 -16.64
N PRO A 25 17.05 -34.52 -15.99
CA PRO A 25 18.09 -34.51 -14.99
C PRO A 25 17.47 -34.74 -13.59
N ALA A 26 18.30 -34.82 -12.56
CA ALA A 26 17.83 -34.90 -11.19
C ALA A 26 16.80 -33.78 -10.91
N ALA A 27 15.66 -34.13 -10.35
CA ALA A 27 14.62 -33.16 -10.00
C ALA A 27 15.15 -32.30 -8.84
N ALA A 28 15.07 -30.96 -8.98
CA ALA A 28 15.30 -30.05 -7.88
C ALA A 28 14.11 -30.11 -6.93
N GLU A 29 14.35 -30.37 -5.65
CA GLU A 29 13.31 -30.28 -4.62
C GLU A 29 13.12 -28.83 -4.25
N LEU A 30 11.86 -28.33 -4.26
CA LEU A 30 11.55 -26.97 -3.85
C LEU A 30 11.81 -26.80 -2.36
N GLU A 31 12.54 -25.74 -2.00
CA GLU A 31 12.80 -25.39 -0.61
C GLU A 31 11.51 -25.05 0.12
N GLU A 32 11.41 -25.50 1.37
CA GLU A 32 10.29 -25.20 2.25
C GLU A 32 10.36 -23.76 2.75
N ILE A 33 9.28 -23.00 2.53
CA ILE A 33 9.17 -21.62 3.02
C ILE A 33 8.49 -21.65 4.38
N VAL A 34 9.21 -21.17 5.38
CA VAL A 34 8.69 -21.00 6.74
C VAL A 34 8.08 -19.62 6.90
N VAL A 35 6.87 -19.56 7.44
CA VAL A 35 6.08 -18.35 7.70
C VAL A 35 5.71 -18.23 9.17
N THR A 36 5.34 -17.02 9.58
CA THR A 36 4.88 -16.72 10.95
C THR A 36 3.42 -16.22 10.97
N ALA A 37 2.70 -16.44 9.90
CA ALA A 37 1.33 -15.96 9.64
C ALA A 37 0.32 -16.29 10.74
N GLN A 38 0.47 -17.44 11.43
CA GLN A 38 -0.39 -17.83 12.56
C GLN A 38 0.26 -17.55 13.93
N LYS A 39 1.23 -16.63 13.98
CA LYS A 39 2.02 -16.31 15.18
C LYS A 39 2.79 -17.52 15.73
N ARG A 40 3.03 -18.50 14.87
CA ARG A 40 3.90 -19.69 15.03
C ARG A 40 4.73 -19.85 13.78
N SER A 41 5.91 -20.44 13.92
CA SER A 41 6.78 -20.81 12.79
C SER A 41 6.26 -22.11 12.18
N GLU A 42 5.73 -22.06 10.96
CA GLU A 42 5.11 -23.18 10.24
C GLU A 42 5.48 -23.12 8.76
N SER A 43 5.43 -24.28 8.06
CA SER A 43 5.54 -24.31 6.61
C SER A 43 4.39 -23.57 5.96
N VAL A 44 4.65 -22.78 4.90
CA VAL A 44 3.60 -22.15 4.11
C VAL A 44 2.59 -23.15 3.56
N GLN A 45 3.02 -24.40 3.30
CA GLN A 45 2.17 -25.49 2.82
C GLN A 45 1.26 -26.06 3.93
N ASP A 46 1.62 -25.85 5.21
CA ASP A 46 0.85 -26.32 6.36
C ASP A 46 -0.17 -25.31 6.86
N VAL A 47 -0.04 -24.05 6.48
CA VAL A 47 -0.94 -22.97 6.91
C VAL A 47 -2.22 -22.96 6.08
N PRO A 48 -3.42 -23.24 6.65
CA PRO A 48 -4.66 -23.41 5.92
C PRO A 48 -5.38 -22.08 5.63
N ILE A 49 -4.67 -21.11 5.06
CA ILE A 49 -5.19 -19.81 4.59
C ILE A 49 -4.54 -19.44 3.27
N SER A 50 -5.14 -18.51 2.53
CA SER A 50 -4.52 -17.92 1.35
C SER A 50 -3.39 -16.98 1.75
N ILE A 51 -2.17 -17.31 1.34
CA ILE A 51 -0.96 -16.56 1.69
C ILE A 51 0.07 -16.63 0.56
N THR A 52 0.67 -15.51 0.23
CA THR A 52 1.90 -15.43 -0.58
C THR A 52 3.06 -15.05 0.35
N ALA A 53 4.10 -15.87 0.35
CA ALA A 53 5.32 -15.60 1.10
C ALA A 53 6.50 -15.42 0.14
N ILE A 54 7.24 -14.32 0.32
CA ILE A 54 8.43 -13.97 -0.47
C ILE A 54 9.62 -13.92 0.49
N THR A 55 10.61 -14.77 0.27
CA THR A 55 11.82 -14.78 1.10
C THR A 55 12.71 -13.58 0.79
N GLY A 56 13.55 -13.19 1.76
CA GLY A 56 14.52 -12.12 1.54
C GLY A 56 15.51 -12.42 0.41
N GLU A 57 15.74 -13.68 0.09
CA GLU A 57 16.56 -14.07 -1.05
C GLU A 57 15.80 -13.84 -2.37
N GLU A 58 14.54 -14.22 -2.44
CA GLU A 58 13.69 -13.95 -3.62
C GLU A 58 13.50 -12.46 -3.85
N LEU A 59 13.34 -11.64 -2.79
CA LEU A 59 13.31 -10.17 -2.92
C LEU A 59 14.56 -9.68 -3.67
N VAL A 60 15.73 -10.20 -3.30
CA VAL A 60 17.01 -9.85 -3.93
C VAL A 60 17.08 -10.35 -5.37
N GLN A 61 16.71 -11.62 -5.62
CA GLN A 61 16.79 -12.22 -6.96
C GLN A 61 15.84 -11.56 -7.96
N ARG A 62 14.66 -11.14 -7.50
CA ARG A 62 13.66 -10.40 -8.27
C ARG A 62 13.92 -8.91 -8.31
N GLY A 63 14.85 -8.42 -7.47
CA GLY A 63 15.19 -7.00 -7.31
C GLY A 63 14.06 -6.18 -6.73
N LEU A 64 13.26 -6.76 -5.85
CA LEU A 64 12.20 -6.08 -5.12
C LEU A 64 12.82 -5.37 -3.91
N THR A 65 12.83 -4.05 -3.95
CA THR A 65 13.53 -3.20 -2.98
C THR A 65 12.58 -2.44 -2.07
N ASP A 66 11.33 -2.30 -2.49
CA ASP A 66 10.25 -1.70 -1.73
C ASP A 66 8.91 -2.42 -1.97
N PHE A 67 7.89 -2.06 -1.22
CA PHE A 67 6.58 -2.69 -1.35
C PHE A 67 5.81 -2.29 -2.61
N THR A 68 6.17 -1.20 -3.27
CA THR A 68 5.58 -0.82 -4.56
C THR A 68 5.96 -1.83 -5.63
N GLU A 69 7.22 -2.28 -5.63
CA GLU A 69 7.71 -3.33 -6.53
C GLU A 69 7.10 -4.70 -6.18
N ILE A 70 6.88 -5.00 -4.88
CA ILE A 70 6.14 -6.20 -4.46
C ILE A 70 4.71 -6.16 -4.99
N ALA A 71 4.00 -5.04 -4.86
CA ALA A 71 2.63 -4.89 -5.32
C ALA A 71 2.49 -5.08 -6.84
N GLN A 72 3.49 -4.69 -7.62
CA GLN A 72 3.52 -4.98 -9.05
C GLN A 72 3.76 -6.46 -9.36
N SER A 73 4.34 -7.21 -8.42
CA SER A 73 4.83 -8.59 -8.61
C SER A 73 3.97 -9.66 -7.94
N VAL A 74 2.89 -9.28 -7.27
CA VAL A 74 1.97 -10.18 -6.56
C VAL A 74 0.54 -9.90 -7.02
N ALA A 75 -0.14 -10.90 -7.55
CA ALA A 75 -1.53 -10.76 -7.97
C ALA A 75 -2.46 -10.50 -6.77
N ASN A 76 -3.48 -9.66 -6.95
CA ASN A 76 -4.42 -9.22 -5.92
C ASN A 76 -3.80 -8.44 -4.75
N PHE A 77 -2.62 -7.85 -4.94
CA PHE A 77 -2.00 -6.95 -3.98
C PHE A 77 -1.61 -5.65 -4.68
N ASP A 78 -2.11 -4.51 -4.20
CA ASP A 78 -1.94 -3.21 -4.83
C ASP A 78 -1.58 -2.13 -3.82
N LEU A 79 -0.76 -1.16 -4.23
CA LEU A 79 -0.40 0.03 -3.47
C LEU A 79 -0.55 1.31 -4.30
N PRO A 80 -1.76 1.68 -4.71
CA PRO A 80 -1.94 2.96 -5.37
C PRO A 80 -1.60 4.11 -4.42
N SER A 81 -0.83 5.07 -4.92
CA SER A 81 -0.44 6.29 -4.21
C SER A 81 -0.86 7.52 -4.99
N SER A 82 -1.12 8.62 -4.31
CA SER A 82 -1.55 9.87 -4.92
C SER A 82 -0.61 11.05 -4.61
N ASN A 83 -1.14 12.21 -4.39
CA ASN A 83 -0.41 13.47 -4.22
C ASN A 83 0.55 13.57 -3.03
N LEU A 84 0.58 12.57 -2.16
CA LEU A 84 1.50 12.50 -1.02
C LEU A 84 1.91 11.05 -0.76
N SER A 85 3.11 10.82 -0.26
CA SER A 85 3.58 9.49 0.13
C SER A 85 2.71 8.83 1.20
N ARG A 86 2.14 9.63 2.12
CA ARG A 86 1.22 9.12 3.15
C ARG A 86 -0.14 8.69 2.61
N ASN A 87 -0.53 9.16 1.42
CA ASN A 87 -1.81 8.83 0.79
C ASN A 87 -1.74 7.52 0.00
N VAL A 88 -1.12 6.51 0.58
CA VAL A 88 -1.07 5.16 0.03
C VAL A 88 -2.28 4.37 0.51
N SER A 89 -2.90 3.65 -0.41
CA SER A 89 -3.95 2.66 -0.11
C SER A 89 -3.36 1.26 -0.24
N VAL A 90 -3.23 0.55 0.87
CA VAL A 90 -2.86 -0.88 0.82
C VAL A 90 -4.13 -1.65 0.48
N ARG A 91 -4.09 -2.41 -0.64
CA ARG A 91 -5.25 -3.14 -1.16
C ARG A 91 -4.95 -4.62 -1.34
N ILE A 92 -5.90 -5.44 -0.94
CA ILE A 92 -5.91 -6.88 -1.21
C ILE A 92 -7.26 -7.23 -1.82
N ARG A 93 -7.26 -7.98 -2.95
CA ARG A 93 -8.49 -8.36 -3.67
C ARG A 93 -9.34 -7.13 -4.07
N GLY A 94 -8.69 -6.03 -4.48
CA GLY A 94 -9.35 -4.78 -4.87
C GLY A 94 -9.89 -3.93 -3.71
N ILE A 95 -9.84 -4.39 -2.47
CA ILE A 95 -10.37 -3.70 -1.29
C ILE A 95 -9.24 -3.00 -0.53
N GLY A 96 -9.46 -1.75 -0.13
CA GLY A 96 -8.54 -0.99 0.71
C GLY A 96 -9.00 0.45 0.89
N SER A 97 -8.57 1.09 1.95
CA SER A 97 -8.94 2.48 2.29
C SER A 97 -7.89 3.47 1.86
N SER A 98 -8.29 4.64 1.43
CA SER A 98 -7.40 5.76 1.11
C SER A 98 -7.00 6.51 2.38
N GLY A 99 -5.70 6.77 2.56
CA GLY A 99 -5.15 7.51 3.71
C GLY A 99 -5.29 9.03 3.66
N SER A 100 -6.22 9.60 2.88
CA SER A 100 -6.34 11.05 2.72
C SER A 100 -6.96 11.79 3.89
N ASN A 101 -7.64 11.08 4.76
CA ASN A 101 -8.19 11.62 6.00
C ASN A 101 -7.40 11.01 7.18
N PRO A 102 -6.71 11.79 8.02
CA PRO A 102 -5.95 11.27 9.17
C PRO A 102 -6.77 10.45 10.18
N GLY A 103 -8.08 10.63 10.22
CA GLY A 103 -8.98 9.86 11.08
C GLY A 103 -9.33 8.46 10.57
N ILE A 104 -9.02 8.13 9.28
CA ILE A 104 -9.27 6.81 8.71
C ILE A 104 -8.05 5.89 8.86
N GLU A 105 -8.29 4.65 9.21
CA GLU A 105 -7.26 3.61 9.28
C GLU A 105 -7.28 2.72 8.04
N SER A 106 -6.21 1.95 7.82
CA SER A 106 -6.14 1.01 6.69
C SER A 106 -7.05 -0.21 6.91
N SER A 107 -7.66 -0.73 5.83
CA SER A 107 -8.39 -2.02 5.87
C SER A 107 -7.47 -3.23 5.74
N VAL A 108 -6.17 -3.03 5.48
CA VAL A 108 -5.13 -4.06 5.49
C VAL A 108 -4.13 -3.74 6.60
N GLY A 109 -3.99 -4.64 7.56
CA GLY A 109 -3.02 -4.47 8.65
C GLY A 109 -1.59 -4.65 8.15
N VAL A 110 -0.69 -3.75 8.51
CA VAL A 110 0.74 -3.85 8.21
C VAL A 110 1.50 -4.10 9.49
N PHE A 111 2.42 -5.06 9.46
CA PHE A 111 3.23 -5.45 10.62
C PHE A 111 4.70 -5.55 10.23
N LEU A 112 5.57 -5.05 11.10
CA LEU A 112 7.03 -5.20 10.99
C LEU A 112 7.59 -5.76 12.31
N ASP A 113 8.22 -6.93 12.25
CA ASP A 113 8.73 -7.65 13.45
C ASP A 113 7.64 -7.78 14.56
N GLY A 114 6.38 -7.99 14.17
CA GLY A 114 5.23 -8.13 15.06
C GLY A 114 4.61 -6.82 15.54
N LEU A 115 5.16 -5.66 15.21
CA LEU A 115 4.61 -4.35 15.56
C LEU A 115 3.64 -3.86 14.48
N TYR A 116 2.43 -3.50 14.86
CA TYR A 116 1.44 -2.89 13.98
C TYR A 116 1.88 -1.50 13.51
N GLN A 117 1.71 -1.23 12.21
CA GLN A 117 2.00 0.03 11.54
C GLN A 117 0.68 0.70 11.14
N PRO A 118 0.21 1.75 11.84
CA PRO A 118 -1.13 2.29 11.61
C PRO A 118 -1.29 3.04 10.29
N SER A 119 -0.22 3.64 9.77
CA SER A 119 -0.26 4.31 8.47
C SER A 119 0.15 3.37 7.34
N GLY A 120 -0.65 3.30 6.26
CA GLY A 120 -0.27 2.61 5.04
C GLY A 120 1.05 3.11 4.45
N ALA A 121 1.42 4.36 4.71
CA ALA A 121 2.69 4.93 4.26
C ALA A 121 3.94 4.32 4.93
N GLN A 122 3.80 3.75 6.12
CA GLN A 122 4.91 3.08 6.81
C GLN A 122 5.40 1.83 6.05
N ILE A 123 4.55 1.26 5.18
CA ILE A 123 4.93 0.15 4.28
C ILE A 123 5.91 0.60 3.18
N LEU A 124 5.97 1.90 2.84
CA LEU A 124 6.84 2.41 1.78
C LEU A 124 8.33 2.44 2.15
N GLY A 125 8.70 1.94 3.31
CA GLY A 125 10.09 1.81 3.74
C GLY A 125 10.89 0.84 2.87
N GLU A 126 12.21 1.03 2.88
CA GLU A 126 13.16 0.13 2.19
C GLU A 126 13.12 -1.28 2.79
N LEU A 127 13.03 -2.30 1.94
CA LEU A 127 13.08 -3.72 2.30
C LEU A 127 14.52 -4.20 2.57
N SER A 128 15.27 -3.45 3.37
CA SER A 128 16.64 -3.82 3.71
C SER A 128 16.67 -4.88 4.82
N ASP A 129 17.44 -5.94 4.58
CA ASP A 129 17.69 -7.01 5.56
C ASP A 129 16.42 -7.72 6.05
N ILE A 130 15.49 -7.95 5.11
CA ILE A 130 14.25 -8.70 5.34
C ILE A 130 14.52 -10.20 5.29
N GLN A 131 13.89 -10.95 6.18
CA GLN A 131 13.89 -12.42 6.17
C GLN A 131 12.77 -12.93 5.26
N ASN A 132 11.54 -12.43 5.44
CA ASN A 132 10.38 -12.73 4.61
C ASN A 132 9.36 -11.59 4.64
N VAL A 133 8.54 -11.54 3.60
CA VAL A 133 7.30 -10.76 3.53
C VAL A 133 6.16 -11.74 3.29
N GLU A 134 5.13 -11.67 4.10
CA GLU A 134 3.95 -12.51 4.05
C GLU A 134 2.72 -11.64 3.75
N ILE A 135 1.99 -11.96 2.69
CA ILE A 135 0.75 -11.29 2.31
C ILE A 135 -0.38 -12.27 2.58
N LEU A 136 -1.11 -12.03 3.68
CA LEU A 136 -2.23 -12.84 4.14
C LEU A 136 -3.51 -12.27 3.55
N ARG A 137 -4.21 -13.04 2.74
CA ARG A 137 -5.46 -12.63 2.11
C ARG A 137 -6.66 -13.10 2.92
N GLY A 138 -7.74 -12.32 2.88
CA GLY A 138 -8.94 -12.54 3.69
C GLY A 138 -8.83 -12.04 5.13
N PRO A 139 -9.95 -11.93 5.86
CA PRO A 139 -10.00 -11.35 7.20
C PRO A 139 -9.09 -12.04 8.20
N GLN A 140 -8.28 -11.24 8.91
CA GLN A 140 -7.31 -11.70 9.92
C GLN A 140 -7.66 -11.22 11.34
N GLY A 141 -8.93 -10.89 11.59
CA GLY A 141 -9.38 -10.24 12.83
C GLY A 141 -9.11 -11.01 14.12
N THR A 142 -8.98 -12.34 14.08
CA THR A 142 -8.75 -13.16 15.28
C THR A 142 -7.32 -13.04 15.82
N LEU A 143 -6.31 -13.15 14.97
CA LEU A 143 -4.89 -13.15 15.39
C LEU A 143 -4.23 -11.77 15.29
N TYR A 144 -4.56 -11.01 14.25
CA TYR A 144 -3.97 -9.70 13.99
C TYR A 144 -4.81 -8.55 14.55
N GLY A 145 -6.12 -8.76 14.70
CA GLY A 145 -7.01 -7.83 15.39
C GLY A 145 -7.66 -6.79 14.49
N ARG A 146 -7.80 -5.59 15.03
CA ARG A 146 -8.42 -4.47 14.32
C ARG A 146 -7.68 -4.13 13.01
N ASN A 147 -8.37 -3.48 12.10
CA ASN A 147 -7.79 -2.98 10.85
C ASN A 147 -7.24 -4.08 9.92
N THR A 148 -7.81 -5.28 10.02
CA THR A 148 -7.50 -6.42 9.17
C THR A 148 -8.74 -7.09 8.57
N PRO A 149 -9.80 -6.33 8.17
CA PRO A 149 -10.98 -6.92 7.56
C PRO A 149 -10.71 -7.57 6.19
N VAL A 150 -9.65 -7.17 5.52
CA VAL A 150 -9.32 -7.61 4.16
C VAL A 150 -8.11 -8.53 4.12
N GLY A 151 -7.17 -8.32 5.03
CA GLY A 151 -5.94 -9.07 5.09
C GLY A 151 -4.86 -8.41 5.94
N ALA A 152 -3.66 -8.97 5.89
CA ALA A 152 -2.50 -8.42 6.56
C ALA A 152 -1.23 -8.59 5.72
N VAL A 153 -0.29 -7.66 5.87
CA VAL A 153 1.08 -7.75 5.38
C VAL A 153 1.99 -7.86 6.60
N ASN A 154 2.74 -8.94 6.69
CA ASN A 154 3.68 -9.18 7.78
C ASN A 154 5.11 -9.27 7.23
N ALA A 155 5.96 -8.34 7.62
CA ALA A 155 7.38 -8.34 7.27
C ALA A 155 8.22 -8.67 8.50
N THR A 156 9.13 -9.61 8.33
CA THR A 156 10.07 -10.02 9.38
C THR A 156 11.49 -9.72 8.93
N THR A 157 12.27 -9.05 9.76
CA THR A 157 13.67 -8.76 9.48
C THR A 157 14.58 -9.86 10.05
N ARG A 158 15.75 -10.07 9.44
CA ARG A 158 16.65 -11.16 9.80
C ARG A 158 17.10 -11.08 11.26
N ALA A 159 17.12 -12.22 11.94
CA ALA A 159 17.61 -12.33 13.31
C ALA A 159 19.15 -12.31 13.38
N PRO A 160 19.75 -11.78 14.47
CA PRO A 160 21.18 -11.94 14.74
C PRO A 160 21.56 -13.42 14.91
N GLN A 161 22.72 -13.80 14.40
CA GLN A 161 23.29 -15.15 14.54
C GLN A 161 24.66 -15.11 15.21
N GLN A 162 25.14 -16.25 15.76
CA GLN A 162 26.46 -16.31 16.38
C GLN A 162 27.60 -16.32 15.35
N GLU A 163 27.37 -16.85 14.17
CA GLU A 163 28.35 -16.88 13.09
C GLU A 163 28.45 -15.47 12.46
N PHE A 164 29.69 -15.08 12.15
CA PHE A 164 29.95 -13.79 11.54
C PHE A 164 29.47 -13.80 10.09
N GLU A 165 28.61 -12.86 9.75
CA GLU A 165 28.13 -12.65 8.40
C GLU A 165 28.12 -11.16 8.03
N SER A 166 28.36 -10.86 6.78
CA SER A 166 28.15 -9.51 6.25
C SER A 166 27.76 -9.54 4.78
N LEU A 167 26.98 -8.53 4.40
CA LEU A 167 26.62 -8.25 3.01
C LEU A 167 26.71 -6.76 2.78
N PHE A 168 27.32 -6.39 1.65
CA PHE A 168 27.31 -5.03 1.14
C PHE A 168 26.85 -5.05 -0.32
N ARG A 169 25.88 -4.23 -0.65
CA ARG A 169 25.31 -4.11 -1.97
C ARG A 169 25.25 -2.65 -2.35
N GLY A 170 25.82 -2.29 -3.49
CA GLY A 170 25.78 -0.94 -4.01
C GLY A 170 25.60 -0.93 -5.51
N GLY A 171 25.02 0.11 -6.05
CA GLY A 171 24.76 0.20 -7.47
C GLY A 171 24.45 1.62 -7.94
N PHE A 172 24.26 1.72 -9.26
CA PHE A 172 23.87 2.95 -9.93
C PHE A 172 23.04 2.65 -11.17
N GLY A 173 22.21 3.63 -11.57
CA GLY A 173 21.31 3.51 -12.71
C GLY A 173 21.06 4.84 -13.41
N ASN A 174 20.13 4.83 -14.39
CA ASN A 174 19.62 6.07 -14.96
C ASN A 174 18.83 6.88 -13.90
N TYR A 175 18.42 8.09 -14.22
CA TYR A 175 17.85 9.07 -13.28
C TYR A 175 18.77 9.34 -12.08
N GLU A 176 20.09 9.36 -12.31
CA GLU A 176 21.13 9.52 -11.29
C GLU A 176 21.02 8.56 -10.09
N GLN A 177 20.29 7.45 -10.27
CA GLN A 177 20.04 6.49 -9.20
C GLN A 177 21.35 5.94 -8.64
N ARG A 178 21.46 5.97 -7.31
CA ARG A 178 22.54 5.38 -6.51
C ARG A 178 21.98 4.75 -5.27
N TRP A 179 22.50 3.59 -4.89
CA TRP A 179 22.11 2.96 -3.63
C TRP A 179 23.28 2.23 -3.00
N LEU A 180 23.21 2.16 -1.69
CA LEU A 180 24.08 1.33 -0.87
C LEU A 180 23.25 0.75 0.26
N ASN A 181 23.22 -0.56 0.38
CA ASN A 181 22.64 -1.24 1.53
C ASN A 181 23.53 -2.39 1.98
N GLY A 182 23.38 -2.78 3.24
CA GLY A 182 24.14 -3.89 3.75
C GLY A 182 23.89 -4.13 5.23
N TYR A 183 24.48 -5.21 5.68
CA TYR A 183 24.46 -5.59 7.09
C TYR A 183 25.79 -6.23 7.51
N VAL A 184 26.01 -6.20 8.81
CA VAL A 184 27.03 -6.94 9.50
C VAL A 184 26.44 -7.54 10.76
N GLY A 185 26.72 -8.82 11.04
CA GLY A 185 26.24 -9.52 12.22
C GLY A 185 27.20 -10.57 12.71
N GLY A 186 27.00 -11.03 13.96
CA GLY A 186 27.79 -12.08 14.56
C GLY A 186 27.68 -12.12 16.09
N GLY A 187 28.28 -13.13 16.70
CA GLY A 187 28.38 -13.26 18.13
C GLY A 187 29.22 -12.16 18.77
N LEU A 188 28.70 -11.52 19.77
CA LEU A 188 29.38 -10.52 20.61
C LEU A 188 29.94 -11.19 21.87
N THR A 189 29.23 -12.19 22.41
CA THR A 189 29.61 -13.09 23.48
C THR A 189 28.99 -14.45 23.20
N GLU A 190 29.27 -15.45 24.03
CA GLU A 190 28.67 -16.79 23.91
C GLU A 190 27.14 -16.79 23.94
N ASN A 191 26.54 -15.79 24.62
CA ASN A 191 25.11 -15.71 24.84
C ASN A 191 24.48 -14.46 24.15
N THR A 192 25.24 -13.70 23.37
CA THR A 192 24.77 -12.48 22.77
C THR A 192 25.24 -12.40 21.34
N SER A 193 24.33 -12.20 20.41
CA SER A 193 24.62 -11.86 19.02
C SER A 193 24.03 -10.53 18.64
N GLY A 194 24.66 -9.86 17.69
CA GLY A 194 24.21 -8.55 17.19
C GLY A 194 24.17 -8.51 15.68
N ARG A 195 23.31 -7.64 15.16
CA ARG A 195 23.17 -7.35 13.73
C ARG A 195 22.94 -5.87 13.53
N LEU A 196 23.64 -5.27 12.61
CA LEU A 196 23.49 -3.88 12.21
C LEU A 196 23.28 -3.82 10.70
N SER A 197 22.15 -3.24 10.28
CA SER A 197 21.79 -3.03 8.88
C SER A 197 21.71 -1.54 8.61
N ALA A 198 22.17 -1.10 7.44
CA ALA A 198 22.05 0.29 7.00
C ALA A 198 21.79 0.35 5.49
N TRP A 199 21.09 1.40 5.06
CA TRP A 199 20.76 1.62 3.65
C TRP A 199 20.68 3.10 3.32
N THR A 200 20.95 3.39 2.06
CA THR A 200 20.66 4.67 1.43
C THR A 200 20.32 4.44 -0.03
N ARG A 201 19.35 5.15 -0.53
CA ARG A 201 18.97 5.21 -1.93
C ARG A 201 18.72 6.65 -2.31
N ASP A 202 19.23 7.04 -3.44
CA ASP A 202 19.09 8.36 -4.03
C ASP A 202 18.72 8.20 -5.51
N ARG A 203 17.62 8.81 -5.96
CA ARG A 203 17.18 8.80 -7.35
C ARG A 203 16.48 10.11 -7.69
N ASP A 204 16.90 10.75 -8.76
CA ASP A 204 16.20 11.90 -9.34
C ASP A 204 14.78 11.54 -9.79
N GLY A 205 13.93 12.54 -9.84
CA GLY A 205 12.60 12.41 -10.41
C GLY A 205 12.61 12.03 -11.89
N TYR A 206 11.63 11.29 -12.31
CA TYR A 206 11.45 10.91 -13.71
C TYR A 206 10.44 11.79 -14.44
N ASP A 207 9.59 12.55 -13.74
CA ASP A 207 8.67 13.50 -14.36
C ASP A 207 9.29 14.90 -14.37
N LYS A 208 9.22 15.57 -15.53
CA LYS A 208 9.78 16.91 -15.74
C LYS A 208 8.72 17.97 -15.48
N ASN A 209 8.91 18.81 -14.47
CA ASN A 209 8.09 20.00 -14.30
C ASN A 209 8.58 21.13 -15.21
N LEU A 210 7.77 21.53 -16.19
CA LEU A 210 8.13 22.56 -17.15
C LEU A 210 8.13 23.97 -16.55
N PHE A 211 7.34 24.21 -15.51
CA PHE A 211 7.22 25.52 -14.88
C PHE A 211 8.42 25.81 -13.98
N THR A 212 8.73 24.92 -13.03
CA THR A 212 9.84 25.11 -12.09
C THR A 212 11.19 24.67 -12.68
N GLY A 213 11.17 23.77 -13.66
CA GLY A 213 12.36 23.14 -14.22
C GLY A 213 12.87 21.96 -13.39
N ASP A 214 12.23 21.59 -12.29
CA ASP A 214 12.59 20.47 -11.43
C ASP A 214 12.22 19.12 -12.02
N ASN A 215 12.82 18.06 -11.50
CA ASN A 215 12.39 16.67 -11.70
C ASN A 215 11.57 16.23 -10.50
N ILE A 216 10.37 15.68 -10.76
CA ILE A 216 9.40 15.26 -9.76
C ILE A 216 9.36 13.74 -9.67
N ASN A 217 8.84 13.18 -8.58
CA ASN A 217 8.86 11.76 -8.24
C ASN A 217 10.27 11.23 -7.94
N SER A 218 11.08 12.04 -7.25
CA SER A 218 12.36 11.60 -6.68
C SER A 218 12.15 10.60 -5.54
N ALA A 219 13.17 9.83 -5.21
CA ALA A 219 13.15 8.89 -4.10
C ALA A 219 14.50 8.89 -3.38
N ASN A 220 14.56 9.55 -2.22
CA ASN A 220 15.73 9.64 -1.39
C ASN A 220 15.40 9.03 -0.04
N THR A 221 16.00 7.89 0.28
CA THR A 221 15.75 7.16 1.53
C THR A 221 17.05 6.78 2.19
N LYS A 222 17.09 6.81 3.51
CA LYS A 222 18.22 6.32 4.30
C LYS A 222 17.71 5.75 5.61
N GLY A 223 18.44 4.83 6.18
CA GLY A 223 18.08 4.27 7.47
C GLY A 223 19.13 3.34 8.05
N VAL A 224 18.90 3.02 9.30
CA VAL A 224 19.73 2.10 10.08
C VAL A 224 18.84 1.30 11.02
N ARG A 225 19.16 0.00 11.19
CA ARG A 225 18.50 -0.89 12.16
C ARG A 225 19.53 -1.72 12.89
N GLY A 226 19.46 -1.69 14.21
CA GLY A 226 20.23 -2.53 15.09
C GLY A 226 19.36 -3.59 15.75
N LYS A 227 19.83 -4.83 15.80
CA LYS A 227 19.22 -5.94 16.58
C LYS A 227 20.24 -6.54 17.52
N LEU A 228 19.81 -6.86 18.74
CA LEU A 228 20.58 -7.63 19.72
C LEU A 228 19.73 -8.80 20.20
N LEU A 229 20.27 -10.00 20.08
CA LEU A 229 19.68 -11.21 20.65
C LEU A 229 20.54 -11.61 21.87
N PHE A 230 19.91 -11.63 23.05
CA PHE A 230 20.52 -12.09 24.28
C PHE A 230 19.85 -13.37 24.79
N GLN A 231 20.60 -14.45 24.91
CA GLN A 231 20.16 -15.78 25.30
C GLN A 231 20.81 -16.17 26.63
N PRO A 232 20.30 -15.68 27.79
CA PRO A 232 20.89 -15.93 29.09
C PRO A 232 20.95 -17.42 29.44
N ASN A 233 20.09 -18.21 28.82
CA ASN A 233 20.05 -19.69 28.89
C ASN A 233 19.24 -20.23 27.69
N ASP A 234 19.20 -21.54 27.51
CA ASP A 234 18.56 -22.24 26.40
C ASP A 234 17.01 -22.10 26.35
N LYS A 235 16.41 -21.37 27.28
CA LYS A 235 14.95 -21.25 27.40
C LYS A 235 14.43 -19.81 27.24
N LEU A 236 15.31 -18.84 27.22
CA LEU A 236 14.91 -17.44 27.17
C LEU A 236 15.70 -16.70 26.09
N ASP A 237 14.96 -16.21 25.11
CA ASP A 237 15.47 -15.33 24.06
C ASP A 237 14.95 -13.91 24.30
N LEU A 238 15.83 -12.93 24.36
CA LEU A 238 15.52 -11.52 24.45
C LEU A 238 16.04 -10.81 23.20
N THR A 239 15.13 -10.33 22.36
CA THR A 239 15.47 -9.60 21.13
C THR A 239 15.14 -8.12 21.28
N LEU A 240 16.14 -7.27 21.24
CA LEU A 240 16.00 -5.82 21.21
C LEU A 240 16.21 -5.34 19.77
N VAL A 241 15.29 -4.52 19.26
CA VAL A 241 15.38 -3.87 17.95
C VAL A 241 15.29 -2.37 18.12
N ALA A 242 16.20 -1.63 17.49
CA ALA A 242 16.12 -0.17 17.35
C ALA A 242 16.31 0.21 15.88
N GLY A 243 15.44 1.02 15.35
CA GLY A 243 15.43 1.43 13.94
C GLY A 243 15.17 2.93 13.78
N TYR A 244 15.80 3.50 12.77
CA TYR A 244 15.57 4.85 12.28
C TYR A 244 15.56 4.84 10.76
N SER A 245 14.59 5.49 10.14
CA SER A 245 14.55 5.72 8.71
C SER A 245 14.00 7.09 8.37
N GLU A 246 14.45 7.63 7.25
CA GLU A 246 14.07 8.93 6.73
C GLU A 246 13.90 8.82 5.22
N SER A 247 12.89 9.49 4.69
CA SER A 247 12.59 9.59 3.27
C SER A 247 12.31 11.03 2.91
N ASP A 248 13.07 11.55 1.94
CA ASP A 248 12.88 12.88 1.36
C ASP A 248 12.51 12.71 -0.11
N ARG A 249 11.36 13.22 -0.52
CA ARG A 249 10.86 13.09 -1.89
C ARG A 249 10.37 14.43 -2.40
N LYS A 250 10.64 14.71 -3.67
CA LYS A 250 9.85 15.68 -4.43
C LYS A 250 8.72 14.92 -5.10
N CYS A 251 7.56 14.91 -4.48
CA CYS A 251 6.42 14.09 -4.88
C CYS A 251 5.11 14.76 -4.45
N CYS A 252 4.08 14.66 -5.14
CA CYS A 252 3.74 14.04 -6.39
C CYS A 252 2.81 15.01 -7.14
N ILE A 253 3.14 15.35 -8.37
CA ILE A 253 2.27 16.17 -9.23
C ILE A 253 1.63 15.23 -10.24
N ALA A 254 0.32 15.36 -10.43
CA ALA A 254 -0.41 14.53 -11.38
C ALA A 254 -0.38 15.15 -12.79
N GLU A 255 -0.29 14.29 -13.80
CA GLU A 255 -0.47 14.66 -15.20
C GLU A 255 -1.97 14.72 -15.54
N GLN A 256 -2.36 15.56 -16.50
CA GLN A 256 -3.72 15.61 -17.00
C GLN A 256 -4.02 14.38 -17.85
N ILE A 257 -5.03 13.55 -17.49
CA ILE A 257 -5.40 12.34 -18.24
C ILE A 257 -6.24 12.66 -19.46
N ASP A 258 -7.17 13.63 -19.38
CA ASP A 258 -8.06 13.98 -20.49
C ASP A 258 -8.17 15.51 -20.67
N PRO A 259 -7.38 16.08 -21.60
CA PRO A 259 -7.55 17.48 -21.97
C PRO A 259 -8.81 17.73 -22.81
N THR A 260 -9.50 16.67 -23.29
CA THR A 260 -10.66 16.76 -24.17
C THR A 260 -12.00 16.53 -23.47
N ALA A 261 -12.02 16.31 -22.16
CA ALA A 261 -13.27 16.36 -21.39
C ALA A 261 -14.09 17.54 -21.93
N PRO A 262 -15.37 17.38 -22.27
CA PRO A 262 -16.11 18.34 -23.11
C PRO A 262 -15.96 19.73 -22.50
N LEU A 263 -15.01 20.47 -23.07
CA LEU A 263 -14.70 21.83 -22.69
C LEU A 263 -15.92 22.69 -23.08
N GLY A 264 -16.78 22.90 -22.11
CA GLY A 264 -17.85 23.89 -22.29
C GLY A 264 -17.23 25.29 -22.52
N ILE A 265 -18.05 26.24 -23.01
CA ILE A 265 -17.62 27.64 -23.23
C ILE A 265 -16.91 28.23 -22.00
N ALA A 266 -17.30 27.78 -20.81
CA ALA A 266 -16.71 28.19 -19.55
C ALA A 266 -15.23 27.70 -19.35
N THR A 267 -14.87 26.57 -19.92
CA THR A 267 -13.48 26.06 -19.84
C THR A 267 -12.56 26.85 -20.76
N GLN A 268 -13.01 27.26 -21.92
CA GLN A 268 -12.23 28.15 -22.77
C GLN A 268 -12.02 29.52 -22.09
N GLU A 269 -13.02 30.06 -21.38
CA GLU A 269 -12.85 31.28 -20.58
C GLU A 269 -11.82 31.11 -19.47
N PHE A 270 -11.74 29.93 -18.84
CA PHE A 270 -10.72 29.61 -17.85
C PHE A 270 -9.32 29.52 -18.47
N LEU A 271 -9.18 28.82 -19.59
CA LEU A 271 -7.92 28.75 -20.33
C LEU A 271 -7.43 30.13 -20.80
N ASP A 272 -8.35 30.98 -21.24
CA ASP A 272 -8.05 32.34 -21.65
C ASP A 272 -7.61 33.19 -20.43
N ALA A 273 -8.23 32.98 -19.27
CA ALA A 273 -7.87 33.67 -18.03
C ALA A 273 -6.47 33.21 -17.53
N GLN A 274 -6.16 31.94 -17.59
CA GLN A 274 -4.81 31.43 -17.30
C GLN A 274 -3.75 31.96 -18.27
N ALA A 275 -4.05 31.92 -19.58
CA ALA A 275 -3.15 32.46 -20.58
C ALA A 275 -2.89 33.97 -20.37
N ALA A 276 -3.92 34.73 -20.00
CA ALA A 276 -3.82 36.16 -19.68
C ALA A 276 -3.04 36.42 -18.38
N ALA A 277 -3.08 35.46 -17.41
CA ALA A 277 -2.30 35.51 -16.19
C ALA A 277 -0.82 35.11 -16.41
N GLY A 278 -0.46 34.60 -17.58
CA GLY A 278 0.88 34.13 -17.89
C GLY A 278 1.13 32.67 -17.43
N THR A 279 0.10 31.94 -17.08
CA THR A 279 0.12 30.54 -16.62
C THR A 279 -0.71 29.67 -17.59
N PRO A 280 -0.28 29.51 -18.87
CA PRO A 280 -1.07 28.80 -19.88
C PRO A 280 -1.20 27.32 -19.49
N PHE A 281 -2.41 26.80 -19.68
CA PHE A 281 -2.65 25.37 -19.56
C PHE A 281 -1.93 24.66 -20.73
N LEU A 282 -1.10 23.69 -20.41
CA LEU A 282 -0.42 22.88 -21.42
C LEU A 282 -1.22 21.58 -21.63
N ASN A 283 -1.42 21.26 -22.91
CA ASN A 283 -1.97 19.97 -23.30
C ASN A 283 -0.83 18.95 -23.25
N PHE A 284 -0.99 17.90 -22.48
CA PHE A 284 -0.03 16.81 -22.39
C PHE A 284 -0.55 15.59 -23.16
N ASP A 285 0.37 14.86 -23.78
CA ASP A 285 0.13 13.50 -24.25
C ASP A 285 0.11 12.56 -23.06
N ASP A 286 -0.67 11.50 -23.14
CA ASP A 286 -0.80 10.50 -22.06
C ASP A 286 0.57 9.95 -21.65
N SER A 287 0.96 10.16 -20.39
CA SER A 287 2.14 9.60 -19.74
C SER A 287 3.50 9.87 -20.42
N ASP A 288 3.73 11.09 -20.87
CA ASP A 288 5.03 11.53 -21.38
C ASP A 288 6.02 11.93 -20.29
N HIS A 289 5.64 11.79 -19.02
CA HIS A 289 6.42 12.20 -17.85
C HIS A 289 6.70 13.70 -17.79
N VAL A 290 5.73 14.51 -18.19
CA VAL A 290 5.81 15.96 -18.18
C VAL A 290 4.65 16.54 -17.39
N VAL A 291 4.95 17.39 -16.43
CA VAL A 291 3.97 18.15 -15.64
C VAL A 291 4.24 19.64 -15.76
N ASN A 292 3.25 20.46 -15.47
CA ASN A 292 3.41 21.92 -15.50
C ASN A 292 2.69 22.56 -14.30
N SER A 293 3.37 22.58 -13.16
CA SER A 293 2.84 23.10 -11.89
C SER A 293 3.80 24.13 -11.30
N ASP A 294 3.23 25.17 -10.68
CA ASP A 294 3.98 26.13 -9.88
C ASP A 294 4.47 25.56 -8.54
N GLU A 295 3.94 24.39 -8.18
CA GLU A 295 4.26 23.69 -6.96
C GLU A 295 5.53 22.84 -7.12
N ALA A 296 6.32 22.75 -6.06
CA ALA A 296 7.47 21.84 -5.94
C ALA A 296 7.30 21.04 -4.64
N PRO A 297 6.35 20.11 -4.61
CA PRO A 297 5.94 19.46 -3.36
C PRO A 297 7.07 18.63 -2.77
N ASP A 298 7.54 19.07 -1.61
CA ASP A 298 8.47 18.33 -0.76
C ASP A 298 7.68 17.46 0.21
N ASP A 299 8.08 16.19 0.34
CA ASP A 299 7.46 15.21 1.23
C ASP A 299 8.55 14.53 2.06
N HIS A 300 8.58 14.85 3.33
CA HIS A 300 9.57 14.36 4.28
C HIS A 300 8.91 13.43 5.30
N THR A 301 9.44 12.22 5.44
CA THR A 301 8.94 11.22 6.38
C THR A 301 10.06 10.69 7.26
N LYS A 302 9.81 10.58 8.56
CA LYS A 302 10.70 9.95 9.55
C LYS A 302 9.98 8.83 10.27
N THR A 303 10.70 7.75 10.54
CA THR A 303 10.20 6.64 11.36
C THR A 303 11.26 6.23 12.38
N GLU A 304 10.85 6.19 13.63
CA GLU A 304 11.66 5.69 14.74
C GLU A 304 10.96 4.48 15.37
N MET A 305 11.71 3.45 15.71
CA MET A 305 11.17 2.22 16.28
C MET A 305 12.09 1.67 17.34
N LEU A 306 11.49 1.27 18.46
CA LEU A 306 12.15 0.50 19.51
C LEU A 306 11.24 -0.66 19.91
N SER A 307 11.75 -1.89 19.90
CA SER A 307 10.99 -3.03 20.38
C SER A 307 11.84 -3.98 21.22
N LEU A 308 11.17 -4.63 22.18
CA LEU A 308 11.73 -5.71 22.98
C LEU A 308 10.79 -6.92 22.91
N THR A 309 11.30 -8.02 22.35
CA THR A 309 10.63 -9.31 22.36
C THR A 309 11.31 -10.25 23.35
N ALA A 310 10.52 -10.90 24.20
CA ALA A 310 10.98 -11.93 25.11
C ALA A 310 10.21 -13.22 24.83
N ASP A 311 10.92 -14.27 24.40
CA ASP A 311 10.38 -15.60 24.19
C ASP A 311 10.92 -16.54 25.28
N TRP A 312 10.03 -17.04 26.11
CA TRP A 312 10.39 -17.90 27.23
C TRP A 312 9.74 -19.28 27.11
N GLN A 313 10.57 -20.30 26.94
CA GLN A 313 10.17 -21.70 26.97
C GLN A 313 10.03 -22.19 28.40
N LEU A 314 8.79 -22.47 28.81
CA LEU A 314 8.46 -22.99 30.13
C LEU A 314 8.82 -24.48 30.25
N ALA A 315 9.03 -24.97 31.48
CA ALA A 315 9.32 -26.39 31.72
C ALA A 315 8.19 -27.33 31.26
N SER A 316 7.00 -26.82 31.09
CA SER A 316 5.82 -27.53 30.53
C SER A 316 5.84 -27.64 29.00
N GLY A 317 6.84 -27.10 28.32
CA GLY A 317 6.92 -27.02 26.86
C GLY A 317 6.15 -25.83 26.23
N HIS A 318 5.38 -25.07 27.01
CA HIS A 318 4.70 -23.87 26.50
C HIS A 318 5.70 -22.74 26.25
N THR A 319 5.42 -21.92 25.25
CA THR A 319 6.15 -20.68 24.99
C THR A 319 5.33 -19.49 25.47
N LEU A 320 5.93 -18.66 26.33
CA LEU A 320 5.41 -17.36 26.71
C LEU A 320 6.17 -16.28 25.95
N THR A 321 5.46 -15.50 25.13
CA THR A 321 6.02 -14.38 24.36
C THR A 321 5.50 -13.05 24.89
N SER A 322 6.40 -12.08 25.06
CA SER A 322 6.07 -10.69 25.37
C SER A 322 6.70 -9.79 24.31
N ILE A 323 5.89 -8.93 23.68
CA ILE A 323 6.36 -7.96 22.68
C ILE A 323 5.97 -6.56 23.17
N SER A 324 6.97 -5.72 23.46
CA SER A 324 6.80 -4.30 23.78
C SER A 324 7.31 -3.46 22.62
N GLY A 325 6.55 -2.52 22.15
CA GLY A 325 6.89 -1.65 21.01
C GLY A 325 6.62 -0.18 21.31
N TYR A 326 7.55 0.67 20.90
CA TYR A 326 7.39 2.13 20.85
C TYR A 326 7.80 2.60 19.46
N GLN A 327 6.95 3.42 18.83
CA GLN A 327 7.18 3.90 17.47
C GLN A 327 6.77 5.37 17.37
N ILE A 328 7.51 6.13 16.57
CA ILE A 328 7.17 7.48 16.13
C ILE A 328 7.19 7.48 14.61
N TRP A 329 6.16 8.03 14.00
CA TRP A 329 6.10 8.31 12.58
C TRP A 329 5.69 9.74 12.36
N ASP A 330 6.54 10.50 11.68
CA ASP A 330 6.33 11.91 11.33
C ASP A 330 6.32 12.06 9.81
N ASN A 331 5.36 12.80 9.26
CA ASN A 331 5.32 13.21 7.87
C ASN A 331 5.05 14.71 7.77
N GLN A 332 5.87 15.40 6.99
CA GLN A 332 5.71 16.83 6.66
C GLN A 332 5.70 16.96 5.14
N ALA A 333 4.70 17.63 4.60
CA ALA A 333 4.57 17.74 3.15
C ALA A 333 3.96 19.07 2.70
N GLU A 334 4.48 19.59 1.60
CA GLU A 334 3.78 20.55 0.75
C GLU A 334 2.91 19.77 -0.25
N VAL A 335 1.65 20.12 -0.36
CA VAL A 335 0.66 19.40 -1.16
C VAL A 335 0.45 20.10 -2.49
N ALA A 336 0.63 19.38 -3.59
CA ALA A 336 0.17 19.85 -4.89
C ALA A 336 -1.38 19.89 -4.90
N THR A 337 -1.94 21.10 -4.89
CA THR A 337 -3.38 21.33 -4.71
C THR A 337 -4.16 21.31 -6.01
N ASP A 338 -3.54 21.74 -7.09
CA ASP A 338 -4.22 21.96 -8.37
C ASP A 338 -3.52 21.32 -9.58
N SER A 339 -2.27 20.90 -9.43
CA SER A 339 -1.46 20.24 -10.47
C SER A 339 -1.32 21.06 -11.76
N HIS A 340 -1.36 22.38 -11.67
CA HIS A 340 -1.12 23.30 -12.81
C HIS A 340 -0.30 24.53 -12.40
N SER A 341 0.04 25.37 -13.38
CA SER A 341 0.96 26.50 -13.20
C SER A 341 0.32 27.79 -12.62
N ALA A 342 -0.90 27.71 -12.13
CA ALA A 342 -1.57 28.83 -11.47
C ALA A 342 -1.45 28.67 -9.95
N ASP A 343 -0.82 29.62 -9.28
CA ASP A 343 -0.73 29.66 -7.82
C ASP A 343 -2.10 30.02 -7.22
N ILE A 344 -2.92 29.00 -6.96
CA ILE A 344 -4.27 29.18 -6.39
C ILE A 344 -4.22 29.11 -4.88
N LEU A 345 -3.59 28.06 -4.33
CA LEU A 345 -3.55 27.77 -2.91
C LEU A 345 -2.37 26.85 -2.60
N LYS A 346 -1.58 27.19 -1.59
CA LYS A 346 -0.57 26.30 -1.05
C LYS A 346 -1.05 25.67 0.25
N LEU A 347 -0.86 24.37 0.36
CA LEU A 347 -1.15 23.60 1.56
C LEU A 347 0.13 22.98 2.11
N TRP A 348 0.37 23.16 3.40
CA TRP A 348 1.36 22.43 4.18
C TRP A 348 0.63 21.52 5.14
N GLN A 349 1.11 20.30 5.27
CA GLN A 349 0.51 19.31 6.15
C GLN A 349 1.59 18.61 6.95
N GLU A 350 1.34 18.48 8.24
CA GLU A 350 2.14 17.73 9.18
C GLU A 350 1.27 16.66 9.83
N GLN A 351 1.77 15.43 9.93
CA GLN A 351 1.12 14.37 10.70
C GLN A 351 2.16 13.65 11.55
N ARG A 352 1.86 13.49 12.83
CA ARG A 352 2.66 12.70 13.77
C ARG A 352 1.80 11.63 14.40
N ASN A 353 2.31 10.39 14.39
CA ASN A 353 1.75 9.28 15.15
C ASN A 353 2.80 8.80 16.16
N GLU A 354 2.40 8.77 17.44
CA GLU A 354 3.19 8.19 18.52
C GLU A 354 2.47 6.97 19.07
N ILE A 355 3.16 5.82 19.16
CA ILE A 355 2.51 4.53 19.36
C ILE A 355 3.24 3.77 20.46
N LEU A 356 2.47 3.25 21.41
CA LEU A 356 2.92 2.29 22.41
C LEU A 356 2.08 1.02 22.29
N SER A 357 2.74 -0.13 22.22
CA SER A 357 2.04 -1.43 22.15
C SER A 357 2.67 -2.47 23.08
N GLN A 358 1.82 -3.34 23.60
CA GLN A 358 2.24 -4.49 24.40
C GLN A 358 1.40 -5.72 24.06
N GLU A 359 2.06 -6.82 23.70
CA GLU A 359 1.40 -8.09 23.48
C GLU A 359 1.98 -9.16 24.41
N PHE A 360 1.10 -9.96 25.04
CA PHE A 360 1.48 -11.16 25.78
C PHE A 360 0.79 -12.36 25.13
N ARG A 361 1.54 -13.41 24.85
CA ARG A 361 1.03 -14.63 24.24
C ARG A 361 1.51 -15.86 25.03
N ILE A 362 0.66 -16.88 25.10
CA ILE A 362 1.02 -18.21 25.51
C ILE A 362 0.63 -19.21 24.42
N ALA A 363 1.58 -20.02 24.00
CA ALA A 363 1.39 -21.06 23.00
C ALA A 363 1.65 -22.44 23.62
N SER A 364 0.83 -23.44 23.26
CA SER A 364 1.07 -24.85 23.58
C SER A 364 2.33 -25.37 22.88
N PRO A 365 2.92 -26.49 23.30
CA PRO A 365 4.13 -27.06 22.69
C PRO A 365 4.04 -27.31 21.18
N GLY A 366 2.85 -27.58 20.67
CA GLY A 366 2.59 -27.97 19.28
C GLY A 366 2.69 -29.49 19.08
N GLY A 367 1.94 -29.99 18.07
CA GLY A 367 1.91 -31.41 17.72
C GLY A 367 1.08 -32.27 18.69
N GLU A 368 0.32 -31.65 19.57
CA GLU A 368 -0.58 -32.33 20.50
C GLU A 368 -1.97 -32.55 19.88
N LYS A 369 -2.81 -33.37 20.52
CA LYS A 369 -4.19 -33.55 20.09
C LYS A 369 -4.99 -32.25 20.13
N PHE A 370 -4.62 -31.33 21.02
CA PHE A 370 -5.17 -30.00 21.13
C PHE A 370 -4.05 -28.98 21.32
N ASP A 371 -3.81 -28.22 20.29
CA ASP A 371 -2.89 -27.09 20.30
C ASP A 371 -3.63 -25.80 20.46
N TYR A 372 -3.07 -24.83 21.17
CA TYR A 372 -3.68 -23.52 21.36
C TYR A 372 -2.67 -22.40 21.47
N LEU A 373 -3.16 -21.21 21.19
CA LEU A 373 -2.48 -19.93 21.40
C LEU A 373 -3.51 -18.97 21.99
N ALA A 374 -3.13 -18.26 23.05
CA ALA A 374 -3.97 -17.21 23.63
C ALA A 374 -3.12 -15.97 23.92
N GLY A 375 -3.74 -14.79 23.87
CA GLY A 375 -3.00 -13.55 24.11
C GLY A 375 -3.87 -12.40 24.60
N LEU A 376 -3.14 -11.40 25.11
CA LEU A 376 -3.62 -10.08 25.51
C LEU A 376 -2.85 -9.04 24.70
N PHE A 377 -3.54 -8.10 24.09
CA PHE A 377 -2.97 -7.00 23.35
C PHE A 377 -3.45 -5.65 23.90
N LEU A 378 -2.50 -4.75 24.13
CA LEU A 378 -2.72 -3.39 24.60
C LEU A 378 -2.06 -2.45 23.58
N TYR A 379 -2.76 -1.39 23.24
CA TYR A 379 -2.29 -0.42 22.25
C TYR A 379 -2.76 0.98 22.61
N GLN A 380 -1.87 1.93 22.43
CA GLN A 380 -2.14 3.36 22.57
C GLN A 380 -1.49 4.09 21.40
N GLN A 381 -2.23 5.01 20.80
CA GLN A 381 -1.75 5.87 19.72
C GLN A 381 -2.24 7.29 19.94
N GLU A 382 -1.32 8.22 19.85
CA GLU A 382 -1.59 9.65 19.72
C GLU A 382 -1.35 10.07 18.27
N THR A 383 -2.34 10.71 17.65
CA THR A 383 -2.26 11.24 16.29
C THR A 383 -2.47 12.74 16.34
N THR A 384 -1.48 13.50 15.88
CA THR A 384 -1.60 14.95 15.64
C THR A 384 -1.53 15.22 14.15
N PHE A 385 -2.44 16.01 13.63
CA PHE A 385 -2.43 16.46 12.24
C PHE A 385 -2.65 17.97 12.18
N ASN A 386 -1.72 18.67 11.52
CA ASN A 386 -1.79 20.10 11.26
C ASN A 386 -1.84 20.34 9.76
N GLU A 387 -2.75 21.22 9.34
CA GLU A 387 -2.86 21.68 7.95
C GLU A 387 -2.92 23.20 7.95
N ASP A 388 -2.02 23.80 7.18
CA ASP A 388 -1.96 25.24 6.93
C ASP A 388 -2.20 25.51 5.45
N ALA A 389 -3.09 26.47 5.15
CA ALA A 389 -3.44 26.90 3.82
C ALA A 389 -3.15 28.38 3.64
N LEU A 390 -2.52 28.76 2.52
CA LEU A 390 -2.12 30.14 2.25
C LEU A 390 -2.31 30.50 0.78
N VAL A 391 -2.89 31.66 0.52
CA VAL A 391 -2.89 32.30 -0.79
C VAL A 391 -1.64 33.13 -0.95
N THR A 392 -0.75 32.75 -1.85
CA THR A 392 0.59 33.36 -1.99
C THR A 392 0.67 34.45 -3.05
N ASP A 393 -0.22 34.45 -4.05
CA ASP A 393 -0.28 35.47 -5.09
C ASP A 393 -1.72 35.87 -5.48
N ASN A 394 -1.89 36.76 -6.46
CA ASN A 394 -3.19 37.23 -6.93
C ASN A 394 -3.76 36.41 -8.09
N THR A 395 -3.16 35.28 -8.46
CA THR A 395 -3.60 34.47 -9.62
C THR A 395 -4.98 33.89 -9.35
N SER A 396 -5.22 33.39 -8.15
CA SER A 396 -6.54 32.91 -7.72
C SER A 396 -7.62 33.98 -7.83
N SER A 397 -7.35 35.23 -7.44
CA SER A 397 -8.29 36.35 -7.59
C SER A 397 -8.63 36.63 -9.05
N ARG A 398 -7.67 36.49 -9.96
CA ARG A 398 -7.89 36.69 -11.41
C ARG A 398 -8.72 35.55 -12.02
N ILE A 399 -8.47 34.31 -11.58
CA ILE A 399 -9.20 33.13 -12.04
C ILE A 399 -10.63 33.15 -11.54
N PHE A 400 -10.85 33.46 -10.27
CA PHE A 400 -12.16 33.48 -9.64
C PHE A 400 -12.96 34.78 -9.89
N ALA A 401 -12.39 35.82 -10.49
CA ALA A 401 -13.08 37.08 -10.78
C ALA A 401 -14.15 36.98 -11.88
N ASN A 402 -14.73 35.81 -12.13
CA ASN A 402 -15.81 35.62 -13.09
C ASN A 402 -17.16 36.12 -12.50
N PRO A 403 -17.75 37.22 -13.04
CA PRO A 403 -18.97 37.74 -12.50
C PRO A 403 -20.21 36.84 -12.69
N LYS A 404 -20.08 35.73 -13.42
CA LYS A 404 -21.17 34.76 -13.62
C LYS A 404 -21.18 33.68 -12.53
N ALA A 405 -20.11 33.57 -11.71
CA ALA A 405 -20.07 32.60 -10.63
C ALA A 405 -21.17 32.90 -9.60
N PRO A 406 -22.00 31.93 -9.21
CA PRO A 406 -23.12 32.15 -8.29
C PRO A 406 -22.69 32.62 -6.90
N PHE A 407 -21.43 32.43 -6.50
CA PHE A 407 -20.84 32.91 -5.26
C PHE A 407 -20.22 34.31 -5.38
N CYS A 408 -20.05 34.83 -6.61
CA CYS A 408 -19.49 36.15 -6.88
C CYS A 408 -20.56 37.28 -6.83
N LEU A 409 -21.68 37.04 -6.18
CA LEU A 409 -22.69 38.05 -6.02
C LEU A 409 -22.19 39.20 -5.15
N PRO A 410 -22.51 40.46 -5.49
CA PRO A 410 -22.20 41.62 -4.67
C PRO A 410 -22.61 41.49 -3.19
N ALA A 411 -23.66 40.69 -2.94
CA ALA A 411 -24.14 40.39 -1.59
C ALA A 411 -23.15 39.58 -0.75
N ASN A 412 -22.22 38.87 -1.40
CA ASN A 412 -21.18 38.05 -0.75
C ASN A 412 -19.79 38.73 -0.76
N GLY A 413 -19.72 40.02 -1.08
CA GLY A 413 -18.45 40.76 -1.09
C GLY A 413 -17.67 40.71 -2.41
N GLY A 414 -18.17 39.97 -3.42
CA GLY A 414 -17.48 39.77 -4.71
C GLY A 414 -16.53 38.55 -4.70
N CYS A 415 -15.87 38.29 -5.82
CA CYS A 415 -14.91 37.16 -5.98
C CYS A 415 -13.49 37.66 -5.81
N THR A 416 -13.03 37.74 -4.61
CA THR A 416 -11.62 38.07 -4.35
C THR A 416 -11.03 37.15 -3.28
N THR A 417 -9.89 36.56 -3.56
CA THR A 417 -8.91 36.16 -2.56
C THR A 417 -7.91 37.29 -2.41
N VAL A 418 -7.29 37.40 -1.29
CA VAL A 418 -6.26 38.39 -1.01
C VAL A 418 -4.96 37.65 -0.69
N VAL A 419 -3.84 38.15 -1.23
CA VAL A 419 -2.51 37.58 -0.84
C VAL A 419 -2.36 37.67 0.67
N GLY A 420 -2.07 36.54 1.29
CA GLY A 420 -2.02 36.39 2.74
C GLY A 420 -3.30 35.83 3.36
N ASP A 421 -4.39 35.60 2.57
CA ASP A 421 -5.53 34.81 3.06
C ASP A 421 -5.04 33.46 3.55
N ASN A 422 -5.37 33.08 4.78
CA ASN A 422 -4.85 31.88 5.44
C ASN A 422 -5.90 31.23 6.35
N GLY A 423 -5.70 29.95 6.58
CA GLY A 423 -6.52 29.15 7.49
C GLY A 423 -5.94 27.75 7.61
N GLY A 424 -6.48 26.97 8.50
CA GLY A 424 -5.94 25.63 8.71
C GLY A 424 -6.83 24.78 9.60
N THR A 425 -6.31 23.60 9.90
CA THR A 425 -6.96 22.60 10.76
C THR A 425 -5.90 21.99 11.66
N LEU A 426 -6.17 21.96 12.96
CA LEU A 426 -5.46 21.15 13.92
C LEU A 426 -6.42 20.04 14.35
N PHE A 427 -6.00 18.78 14.16
CA PHE A 427 -6.72 17.60 14.60
C PHE A 427 -5.82 16.77 15.51
N GLU A 428 -6.33 16.40 16.66
CA GLU A 428 -5.67 15.54 17.63
C GLU A 428 -6.61 14.37 17.94
N GLN A 429 -6.07 13.16 17.98
CA GLN A 429 -6.84 11.95 18.31
C GLN A 429 -6.00 11.00 19.15
N ASP A 430 -6.54 10.66 20.31
CA ASP A 430 -6.05 9.57 21.15
C ASP A 430 -6.84 8.30 20.84
N THR A 431 -6.14 7.18 20.74
CA THR A 431 -6.75 5.88 20.50
C THR A 431 -6.18 4.86 21.49
N ASP A 432 -7.05 4.32 22.34
CA ASP A 432 -6.74 3.23 23.27
C ASP A 432 -7.42 1.95 22.79
N SER A 433 -6.70 0.82 22.78
CA SER A 433 -7.26 -0.47 22.41
C SER A 433 -6.80 -1.57 23.35
N VAL A 434 -7.73 -2.41 23.77
CA VAL A 434 -7.46 -3.64 24.52
C VAL A 434 -8.15 -4.82 23.85
N ALA A 435 -7.44 -5.95 23.75
CA ALA A 435 -8.03 -7.15 23.19
C ALA A 435 -7.53 -8.41 23.88
N VAL A 436 -8.43 -9.39 23.96
CA VAL A 436 -8.14 -10.75 24.42
C VAL A 436 -8.53 -11.72 23.31
N TYR A 437 -7.65 -12.65 22.98
CA TYR A 437 -7.88 -13.60 21.92
C TYR A 437 -7.38 -15.00 22.25
N ALA A 438 -7.99 -15.98 21.61
CA ALA A 438 -7.56 -17.36 21.65
C ALA A 438 -7.81 -18.05 20.30
N ASN A 439 -6.90 -18.94 19.95
CA ASN A 439 -7.00 -19.80 18.78
C ASN A 439 -6.67 -21.23 19.23
N GLY A 440 -7.46 -22.21 18.83
CA GLY A 440 -7.26 -23.60 19.22
C GLY A 440 -7.48 -24.55 18.05
N THR A 441 -6.54 -25.47 17.85
CA THR A 441 -6.56 -26.50 16.82
C THR A 441 -6.77 -27.88 17.48
N TYR A 442 -7.80 -28.58 17.06
CA TYR A 442 -8.10 -29.93 17.51
C TYR A 442 -7.84 -30.93 16.39
N GLN A 443 -6.94 -31.87 16.64
CA GLN A 443 -6.63 -32.96 15.73
C GLN A 443 -7.69 -34.06 15.86
N ILE A 444 -8.57 -34.17 14.85
CA ILE A 444 -9.62 -35.20 14.81
C ILE A 444 -9.00 -36.58 14.57
N ASN A 445 -8.08 -36.64 13.59
CA ASN A 445 -7.23 -37.77 13.27
C ASN A 445 -5.97 -37.28 12.51
N ASP A 446 -5.09 -38.17 12.08
CA ASP A 446 -3.82 -37.82 11.44
C ASP A 446 -3.97 -37.00 10.15
N GLN A 447 -5.13 -37.05 9.50
CA GLN A 447 -5.41 -36.34 8.25
C GLN A 447 -6.27 -35.10 8.41
N TRP A 448 -7.04 -34.99 9.51
CA TRP A 448 -8.06 -33.97 9.65
C TRP A 448 -7.93 -33.21 10.97
N ASN A 449 -7.78 -31.91 10.88
CA ASN A 449 -7.87 -31.01 12.01
C ASN A 449 -8.89 -29.89 11.77
N VAL A 450 -9.35 -29.30 12.87
CA VAL A 450 -10.22 -28.13 12.87
C VAL A 450 -9.64 -27.09 13.82
N THR A 451 -9.64 -25.84 13.36
CA THR A 451 -9.14 -24.71 14.16
C THR A 451 -10.27 -23.72 14.37
N GLY A 452 -10.41 -23.22 15.58
CA GLY A 452 -11.34 -22.15 15.91
C GLY A 452 -10.62 -21.01 16.62
N GLY A 453 -10.92 -19.79 16.21
CA GLY A 453 -10.37 -18.58 16.80
C GLY A 453 -11.46 -17.61 17.25
N LEU A 454 -11.22 -16.91 18.36
CA LEU A 454 -12.10 -15.88 18.91
C LEU A 454 -11.26 -14.74 19.48
N ARG A 455 -11.67 -13.51 19.20
CA ARG A 455 -11.09 -12.30 19.77
C ARG A 455 -12.19 -11.33 20.16
N TRP A 456 -12.09 -10.77 21.35
CA TRP A 456 -12.80 -9.59 21.76
C TRP A 456 -11.84 -8.41 21.77
N SER A 457 -12.24 -7.31 21.17
CA SER A 457 -11.48 -6.05 21.13
C SER A 457 -12.39 -4.92 21.58
N GLN A 458 -11.83 -3.97 22.33
CA GLN A 458 -12.47 -2.71 22.68
C GLN A 458 -11.53 -1.59 22.26
N ASP A 459 -12.07 -0.67 21.46
CA ASP A 459 -11.37 0.53 20.98
C ASP A 459 -12.08 1.76 21.53
N GLU A 460 -11.32 2.73 22.06
CA GLU A 460 -11.79 4.03 22.52
C GLU A 460 -10.99 5.10 21.78
N LYS A 461 -11.70 6.06 21.18
CA LYS A 461 -11.10 7.17 20.44
C LYS A 461 -11.66 8.47 21.01
N ASP A 462 -10.78 9.33 21.48
CA ASP A 462 -11.06 10.70 21.86
C ASP A 462 -10.43 11.62 20.83
N PHE A 463 -11.17 12.60 20.32
CA PHE A 463 -10.62 13.54 19.36
C PHE A 463 -10.99 15.00 19.69
N ASP A 464 -10.14 15.90 19.21
CA ASP A 464 -10.35 17.34 19.19
C ASP A 464 -9.97 17.88 17.81
N VAL A 465 -10.81 18.71 17.22
CA VAL A 465 -10.52 19.38 15.96
C VAL A 465 -10.79 20.87 16.08
N ASN A 466 -9.78 21.66 15.75
CA ASN A 466 -9.85 23.10 15.71
C ASN A 466 -9.59 23.61 14.28
N HIS A 467 -10.57 24.33 13.74
CA HIS A 467 -10.45 24.96 12.42
C HIS A 467 -10.24 26.46 12.63
N PHE A 468 -9.04 26.93 12.28
CA PHE A 468 -8.73 28.35 12.37
C PHE A 468 -8.84 29.03 11.00
N ASN A 469 -9.21 30.30 11.01
CA ASN A 469 -9.40 31.11 9.83
C ASN A 469 -9.23 32.58 10.21
N ASP A 470 -8.49 33.36 9.42
CA ASP A 470 -8.36 34.78 9.66
C ASP A 470 -9.66 35.49 9.23
N PRO A 471 -10.34 36.20 10.13
CA PRO A 471 -11.60 36.90 9.78
C PRO A 471 -11.41 38.04 8.78
N THR A 472 -10.17 38.45 8.50
CA THR A 472 -9.83 39.48 7.50
C THR A 472 -9.65 38.92 6.10
N ASN A 473 -9.66 37.58 5.93
CA ASN A 473 -9.53 36.91 4.64
C ASN A 473 -10.60 37.36 3.66
N GLY A 474 -10.27 37.27 2.38
CA GLY A 474 -11.20 37.56 1.27
C GLY A 474 -12.41 36.59 1.24
N PRO A 475 -13.51 37.02 0.65
CA PRO A 475 -14.76 36.25 0.67
C PRO A 475 -14.66 34.87 -0.01
N VAL A 476 -13.80 34.70 -1.03
CA VAL A 476 -13.61 33.38 -1.66
C VAL A 476 -12.96 32.41 -0.69
N PHE A 477 -11.94 32.88 0.05
CA PHE A 477 -11.27 32.04 1.04
C PHE A 477 -12.23 31.66 2.19
N ASN A 478 -12.90 32.65 2.79
CA ASN A 478 -13.76 32.43 3.95
C ASN A 478 -15.09 31.73 3.64
N VAL A 479 -15.56 31.75 2.39
CA VAL A 479 -16.86 31.15 2.04
C VAL A 479 -16.72 29.78 1.38
N PHE A 480 -15.66 29.57 0.60
CA PHE A 480 -15.52 28.37 -0.23
C PHE A 480 -14.30 27.52 0.10
N LEU A 481 -13.12 28.13 0.23
CA LEU A 481 -11.90 27.36 0.45
C LEU A 481 -11.82 26.88 1.91
N PHE A 482 -11.96 27.83 2.84
CA PHE A 482 -11.86 27.58 4.28
C PHE A 482 -12.99 28.30 5.05
N PRO A 483 -14.26 27.88 4.91
CA PRO A 483 -15.35 28.49 5.67
C PRO A 483 -15.11 28.32 7.17
N PRO A 484 -15.44 29.33 8.00
CA PRO A 484 -15.37 29.20 9.44
C PRO A 484 -16.24 28.04 9.92
N VAL A 485 -15.67 27.19 10.73
CA VAL A 485 -16.35 26.07 11.39
C VAL A 485 -15.97 26.11 12.85
N ASP A 486 -16.93 25.88 13.75
CA ASP A 486 -16.67 25.83 15.18
C ASP A 486 -15.76 24.62 15.51
N PRO A 487 -14.88 24.74 16.50
CA PRO A 487 -14.15 23.60 17.05
C PRO A 487 -15.11 22.51 17.51
N ASP A 488 -14.71 21.26 17.34
CA ASP A 488 -15.51 20.11 17.73
C ASP A 488 -14.63 19.09 18.47
N ALA A 489 -15.20 18.41 19.45
CA ALA A 489 -14.55 17.35 20.20
C ALA A 489 -15.59 16.32 20.61
N ASP A 490 -15.25 15.04 20.46
CA ASP A 490 -16.12 13.93 20.80
C ASP A 490 -15.32 12.70 21.19
N SER A 491 -16.00 11.66 21.68
CA SER A 491 -15.41 10.39 22.02
C SER A 491 -16.26 9.24 21.50
N ARG A 492 -15.60 8.20 21.02
CA ARG A 492 -16.24 6.99 20.52
C ARG A 492 -15.66 5.77 21.19
N LYS A 493 -16.54 4.89 21.66
CA LYS A 493 -16.17 3.60 22.24
C LYS A 493 -16.85 2.47 21.50
N GLU A 494 -16.10 1.45 21.14
CA GLU A 494 -16.56 0.37 20.30
C GLU A 494 -16.07 -0.99 20.79
N ASP A 495 -16.99 -1.94 20.90
CA ASP A 495 -16.72 -3.34 21.23
C ASP A 495 -16.96 -4.22 20.00
N LYS A 496 -15.97 -5.05 19.63
CA LYS A 496 -16.09 -5.99 18.51
C LYS A 496 -15.63 -7.38 18.90
N VAL A 497 -16.37 -8.37 18.39
CA VAL A 497 -15.98 -9.78 18.46
C VAL A 497 -15.71 -10.28 17.06
N THR A 498 -14.48 -10.76 16.82
CA THR A 498 -14.12 -11.43 15.58
C THR A 498 -13.85 -12.91 15.85
N TRP A 499 -14.16 -13.73 14.87
CA TRP A 499 -14.00 -15.17 14.98
C TRP A 499 -13.56 -15.78 13.67
N SER A 500 -12.96 -16.95 13.74
CA SER A 500 -12.62 -17.77 12.58
C SER A 500 -12.87 -19.24 12.86
N ALA A 501 -13.21 -19.97 11.81
CA ALA A 501 -13.30 -21.43 11.83
C ALA A 501 -12.64 -21.96 10.57
N ASN A 502 -11.71 -22.89 10.76
CA ASN A 502 -10.98 -23.51 9.68
C ASN A 502 -11.03 -25.02 9.79
N SER A 503 -11.09 -25.71 8.66
CA SER A 503 -10.98 -27.16 8.55
C SER A 503 -9.89 -27.49 7.55
N ARG A 504 -8.88 -28.22 7.96
CA ARG A 504 -7.78 -28.72 7.15
C ARG A 504 -7.89 -30.23 7.01
N TYR A 505 -7.81 -30.72 5.77
CA TYR A 505 -7.79 -32.13 5.46
C TYR A 505 -6.60 -32.48 4.55
N ASN A 506 -5.66 -33.28 5.07
CA ASN A 506 -4.50 -33.76 4.32
C ASN A 506 -4.91 -34.96 3.46
N LEU A 507 -4.95 -34.76 2.14
CA LEU A 507 -5.17 -35.84 1.17
C LEU A 507 -3.97 -36.80 1.11
N SER A 508 -2.77 -36.24 1.28
CA SER A 508 -1.48 -36.91 1.40
C SER A 508 -0.53 -36.05 2.21
N ASP A 509 0.71 -36.49 2.43
CA ASP A 509 1.74 -35.71 3.11
C ASP A 509 2.08 -34.41 2.33
N ASP A 510 1.86 -34.38 1.02
CA ASP A 510 2.20 -33.25 0.16
C ASP A 510 0.98 -32.42 -0.32
N VAL A 511 -0.26 -32.85 -0.01
CA VAL A 511 -1.46 -32.17 -0.51
C VAL A 511 -2.50 -32.01 0.56
N MET A 512 -2.88 -30.76 0.83
CA MET A 512 -3.98 -30.46 1.74
C MET A 512 -5.12 -29.70 1.05
N LEU A 513 -6.33 -29.92 1.54
CA LEU A 513 -7.53 -29.11 1.30
C LEU A 513 -7.84 -28.31 2.56
N PHE A 514 -8.33 -27.08 2.39
CA PHE A 514 -8.82 -26.31 3.52
C PHE A 514 -10.12 -25.60 3.18
N ALA A 515 -10.92 -25.36 4.22
CA ALA A 515 -12.09 -24.50 4.17
C ALA A 515 -12.06 -23.55 5.36
N THR A 516 -12.25 -22.26 5.12
CA THR A 516 -12.16 -21.21 6.15
C THR A 516 -13.39 -20.32 6.08
N VAL A 517 -13.90 -19.97 7.26
CA VAL A 517 -14.77 -18.80 7.45
C VAL A 517 -14.09 -17.89 8.45
N SER A 518 -13.89 -16.64 8.09
CA SER A 518 -13.21 -15.67 8.94
C SER A 518 -13.90 -14.31 8.93
N THR A 519 -13.78 -13.60 10.04
CA THR A 519 -14.31 -12.25 10.21
C THR A 519 -13.21 -11.28 10.58
N GLY A 520 -13.39 -10.03 10.19
CA GLY A 520 -12.51 -8.92 10.53
C GLY A 520 -13.31 -7.63 10.68
N PHE A 521 -12.69 -6.62 11.23
CA PHE A 521 -13.28 -5.29 11.35
C PHE A 521 -12.23 -4.20 11.24
N LYS A 522 -12.67 -3.01 10.88
CA LYS A 522 -11.94 -1.76 11.00
C LYS A 522 -12.76 -0.83 11.87
N SER A 523 -12.13 -0.22 12.87
CA SER A 523 -12.80 0.68 13.80
C SER A 523 -13.41 1.87 13.09
N GLY A 524 -14.54 2.36 13.61
CA GLY A 524 -15.09 3.65 13.28
C GLY A 524 -14.15 4.78 13.70
N GLY A 525 -14.49 6.00 13.34
CA GLY A 525 -13.65 7.15 13.63
C GLY A 525 -14.32 8.47 13.31
N PHE A 526 -13.49 9.51 13.22
CA PHE A 526 -13.93 10.87 13.04
C PHE A 526 -13.32 11.50 11.79
N ASN A 527 -14.12 12.35 11.14
CA ASN A 527 -13.65 13.13 10.02
C ASN A 527 -12.76 14.28 10.54
N SER A 528 -11.49 14.25 10.17
CA SER A 528 -10.48 15.24 10.59
C SER A 528 -10.48 16.53 9.76
N ARG A 529 -11.34 16.62 8.75
CA ARG A 529 -11.39 17.73 7.81
C ARG A 529 -12.62 18.60 8.04
N ARG A 530 -12.59 19.82 7.50
CA ARG A 530 -13.75 20.71 7.48
C ARG A 530 -14.90 20.05 6.75
N LEU A 531 -16.01 19.88 7.44
CA LEU A 531 -17.20 19.24 6.91
C LEU A 531 -18.18 20.29 6.36
N PRO A 532 -18.83 20.02 5.22
CA PRO A 532 -20.01 20.77 4.83
C PRO A 532 -21.09 20.69 5.91
N ALA A 533 -21.89 21.74 6.05
CA ALA A 533 -22.99 21.76 7.02
C ALA A 533 -23.94 20.57 6.79
N GLY A 534 -24.17 19.80 7.84
CA GLY A 534 -25.02 18.60 7.81
C GLY A 534 -24.30 17.28 7.49
N SER A 535 -23.00 17.29 7.23
CA SER A 535 -22.20 16.06 7.14
C SER A 535 -22.03 15.44 8.51
N ALA A 536 -21.94 14.08 8.55
CA ALA A 536 -21.66 13.38 9.78
C ALA A 536 -20.18 13.55 10.19
N LEU A 537 -19.96 13.88 11.44
CA LEU A 537 -18.61 13.96 12.01
C LEU A 537 -18.01 12.56 12.18
N GLU A 538 -18.81 11.62 12.69
CA GLU A 538 -18.45 10.24 12.88
C GLU A 538 -18.73 9.39 11.64
N PHE A 539 -17.96 8.30 11.49
CA PHE A 539 -18.27 7.18 10.61
C PHE A 539 -18.18 5.86 11.37
N GLU A 540 -19.05 4.93 10.97
CA GLU A 540 -19.22 3.63 11.64
C GLU A 540 -18.07 2.67 11.33
N ALA A 541 -17.95 1.61 12.18
CA ALA A 541 -17.00 0.54 11.95
C ALA A 541 -17.40 -0.31 10.74
N GLU A 542 -16.41 -0.62 9.92
CA GLU A 542 -16.50 -1.58 8.82
C GLU A 542 -16.34 -3.00 9.33
N SER A 543 -17.11 -3.97 8.83
CA SER A 543 -16.94 -5.38 9.13
C SER A 543 -16.87 -6.22 7.86
N ALA A 544 -16.14 -7.33 7.93
CA ALA A 544 -15.98 -8.25 6.82
C ALA A 544 -16.20 -9.68 7.26
N THR A 545 -16.83 -10.46 6.37
CA THR A 545 -16.97 -11.92 6.49
C THR A 545 -16.53 -12.57 5.19
N SER A 546 -15.60 -13.52 5.26
CA SER A 546 -15.07 -14.25 4.11
C SER A 546 -15.27 -15.75 4.24
N TYR A 547 -15.61 -16.38 3.12
CA TYR A 547 -15.68 -17.84 2.93
C TYR A 547 -14.63 -18.22 1.92
N GLU A 548 -13.77 -19.16 2.27
CA GLU A 548 -12.67 -19.61 1.42
C GLU A 548 -12.63 -21.13 1.35
N LEU A 549 -12.33 -21.64 0.15
CA LEU A 549 -12.03 -23.05 -0.08
C LEU A 549 -10.75 -23.13 -0.92
N GLY A 550 -9.77 -23.87 -0.44
CA GLY A 550 -8.48 -23.93 -1.14
C GLY A 550 -7.81 -25.29 -1.11
N VAL A 551 -6.82 -25.40 -1.95
CA VAL A 551 -5.90 -26.52 -2.05
C VAL A 551 -4.47 -25.98 -2.00
N LYS A 552 -3.60 -26.65 -1.26
CA LYS A 552 -2.15 -26.45 -1.31
C LYS A 552 -1.47 -27.79 -1.58
N GLY A 553 -0.52 -27.81 -2.48
CA GLY A 553 0.12 -29.07 -2.82
C GLY A 553 1.50 -28.94 -3.47
N LEU A 554 2.29 -29.96 -3.19
CA LEU A 554 3.55 -30.26 -3.87
C LEU A 554 3.33 -31.51 -4.74
N PHE A 555 3.66 -31.41 -6.00
CA PHE A 555 3.41 -32.43 -7.02
C PHE A 555 4.70 -32.76 -7.74
N ALA A 556 4.67 -33.90 -8.50
CA ALA A 556 5.78 -34.33 -9.36
C ALA A 556 7.12 -34.40 -8.60
N ASP A 557 7.16 -35.20 -7.53
CA ASP A 557 8.31 -35.33 -6.64
C ASP A 557 8.80 -33.98 -6.10
N ARG A 558 7.83 -33.13 -5.67
CA ARG A 558 8.03 -31.79 -5.08
C ARG A 558 8.69 -30.76 -6.01
N THR A 559 8.67 -30.98 -7.33
CA THR A 559 9.17 -30.02 -8.33
C THR A 559 8.12 -28.97 -8.71
N VAL A 560 6.86 -29.21 -8.39
CA VAL A 560 5.73 -28.29 -8.65
C VAL A 560 5.03 -27.97 -7.35
N MET A 561 4.95 -26.71 -6.97
CA MET A 561 4.06 -26.19 -5.94
C MET A 561 2.87 -25.53 -6.61
N LEU A 562 1.67 -25.85 -6.15
CA LEU A 562 0.44 -25.17 -6.57
C LEU A 562 -0.45 -24.94 -5.36
N ASN A 563 -0.77 -23.67 -5.11
CA ASN A 563 -1.72 -23.22 -4.10
C ASN A 563 -2.84 -22.47 -4.81
N ALA A 564 -4.09 -22.85 -4.60
CA ALA A 564 -5.24 -22.22 -5.22
C ALA A 564 -6.38 -22.04 -4.21
N THR A 565 -7.08 -20.90 -4.29
CA THR A 565 -8.17 -20.54 -3.39
C THR A 565 -9.31 -19.93 -4.19
N VAL A 566 -10.53 -20.35 -3.91
CA VAL A 566 -11.78 -19.67 -4.29
C VAL A 566 -12.31 -18.96 -3.06
N TYR A 567 -12.78 -17.74 -3.23
CA TYR A 567 -13.23 -16.94 -2.10
C TYR A 567 -14.50 -16.13 -2.41
N HIS A 568 -15.22 -15.79 -1.37
CA HIS A 568 -16.33 -14.86 -1.37
C HIS A 568 -16.29 -14.05 -0.08
N THR A 569 -16.14 -12.73 -0.20
CA THR A 569 -16.04 -11.80 0.93
C THR A 569 -17.12 -10.73 0.80
N THR A 570 -17.83 -10.49 1.90
CA THR A 570 -18.80 -9.40 2.04
C THR A 570 -18.25 -8.39 3.06
N LEU A 571 -18.26 -7.11 2.71
CA LEU A 571 -17.96 -6.00 3.60
C LEU A 571 -19.24 -5.22 3.84
N GLU A 572 -19.55 -4.98 5.10
CA GLU A 572 -20.68 -4.17 5.56
C GLU A 572 -20.15 -2.86 6.15
N GLU A 573 -20.87 -1.76 5.94
CA GLU A 573 -20.49 -0.41 6.40
C GLU A 573 -19.08 -0.02 5.91
N PHE A 574 -18.75 -0.36 4.67
CA PHE A 574 -17.44 -0.07 4.07
C PHE A 574 -17.13 1.43 4.15
N GLN A 575 -15.96 1.77 4.70
CA GLN A 575 -15.53 3.16 4.87
C GLN A 575 -14.89 3.67 3.58
N GLU A 576 -15.61 4.53 2.87
CA GLU A 576 -15.15 5.17 1.63
C GLU A 576 -14.81 6.64 1.89
N SER A 577 -13.68 7.08 1.33
CA SER A 577 -13.25 8.48 1.42
C SER A 577 -13.56 9.21 0.12
N ALA A 578 -14.41 10.21 0.15
CA ALA A 578 -14.85 10.99 -0.99
C ALA A 578 -14.44 12.46 -0.89
N LEU A 579 -14.21 13.12 -2.03
CA LEU A 579 -14.02 14.57 -2.06
C LEU A 579 -15.34 15.24 -1.66
N ALA A 580 -15.28 16.17 -0.71
CA ALA A 580 -16.48 16.93 -0.31
C ALA A 580 -17.14 17.61 -1.52
N PRO A 581 -18.47 17.74 -1.56
CA PRO A 581 -19.17 18.46 -2.64
C PRO A 581 -18.69 19.90 -2.84
N THR A 582 -18.09 20.49 -1.83
CA THR A 582 -17.45 21.82 -1.87
C THR A 582 -16.10 21.80 -2.59
N GLY A 583 -15.50 20.63 -2.82
CA GLY A 583 -14.16 20.49 -3.40
C GLY A 583 -13.00 20.78 -2.42
N SER A 584 -13.31 21.05 -1.15
CA SER A 584 -12.34 21.56 -0.16
C SER A 584 -11.88 20.53 0.86
N GLY A 585 -11.93 19.23 0.56
CA GLY A 585 -11.44 18.21 1.48
C GLY A 585 -12.05 16.83 1.22
N PHE A 586 -11.53 15.81 1.90
CA PHE A 586 -12.02 14.45 1.82
C PHE A 586 -12.86 14.12 3.03
N ILE A 587 -14.03 13.56 2.81
CA ILE A 587 -14.97 13.10 3.83
C ILE A 587 -15.00 11.59 3.78
N VAL A 588 -14.98 10.95 4.94
CA VAL A 588 -15.23 9.51 5.09
C VAL A 588 -16.72 9.31 5.35
N SER A 589 -17.34 8.43 4.61
CA SER A 589 -18.70 7.95 4.82
C SER A 589 -18.74 6.43 4.72
N ASN A 590 -19.78 5.82 5.26
CA ASN A 590 -19.99 4.39 5.12
C ASN A 590 -20.80 4.11 3.84
N ALA A 591 -20.24 3.27 2.96
CA ALA A 591 -21.01 2.59 1.92
C ALA A 591 -21.72 1.39 2.54
N GLY A 592 -22.94 1.06 2.10
CA GLY A 592 -23.73 0.01 2.71
C GLY A 592 -23.06 -1.36 2.64
N GLU A 593 -22.88 -1.91 1.42
CA GLU A 593 -22.29 -3.24 1.25
C GLU A 593 -21.45 -3.34 -0.03
N GLN A 594 -20.29 -3.99 0.08
CA GLN A 594 -19.45 -4.38 -1.04
C GLN A 594 -19.22 -5.90 -1.02
N GLN A 595 -19.38 -6.56 -2.15
CA GLN A 595 -19.06 -7.97 -2.31
C GLN A 595 -17.87 -8.17 -3.26
N VAL A 596 -17.02 -9.13 -2.90
CA VAL A 596 -15.86 -9.50 -3.71
C VAL A 596 -15.75 -11.02 -3.74
N LYS A 597 -15.69 -11.59 -4.94
CA LYS A 597 -15.52 -13.02 -5.15
C LYS A 597 -14.47 -13.28 -6.23
N GLY A 598 -13.79 -14.40 -6.14
CA GLY A 598 -12.75 -14.68 -7.11
C GLY A 598 -12.05 -16.02 -6.91
N VAL A 599 -11.04 -16.17 -7.76
CA VAL A 599 -10.11 -17.31 -7.74
C VAL A 599 -8.71 -16.78 -7.82
N GLU A 600 -7.84 -17.27 -6.97
CA GLU A 600 -6.41 -16.94 -6.99
C GLU A 600 -5.56 -18.20 -6.88
N ALA A 601 -4.41 -18.20 -7.53
CA ALA A 601 -3.46 -19.27 -7.48
C ALA A 601 -2.02 -18.75 -7.53
N ASP A 602 -1.16 -19.34 -6.72
CA ASP A 602 0.29 -19.15 -6.74
C ASP A 602 0.95 -20.47 -7.10
N PHE A 603 1.97 -20.44 -7.95
CA PHE A 603 2.67 -21.64 -8.38
C PHE A 603 4.18 -21.42 -8.42
N ARG A 604 4.93 -22.54 -8.22
CA ARG A 604 6.38 -22.63 -8.46
C ARG A 604 6.66 -23.93 -9.19
N PHE A 605 7.60 -23.89 -10.10
CA PHE A 605 8.03 -25.04 -10.87
C PHE A 605 9.54 -25.04 -11.05
N ALA A 606 10.21 -26.05 -10.55
CA ALA A 606 11.67 -26.23 -10.66
C ALA A 606 11.97 -27.66 -11.16
N PRO A 607 11.91 -27.89 -12.49
CA PRO A 607 12.15 -29.23 -13.06
C PRO A 607 13.60 -29.70 -12.89
N ASN A 608 14.55 -28.82 -12.62
CA ASN A 608 15.95 -29.09 -12.40
C ASN A 608 16.63 -27.88 -11.75
N ASP A 609 17.87 -28.04 -11.30
CA ASP A 609 18.66 -27.00 -10.61
C ASP A 609 18.96 -25.76 -11.47
N ASN A 610 18.79 -25.85 -12.80
CA ASN A 610 19.13 -24.78 -13.70
C ASN A 610 17.92 -23.90 -14.09
N PHE A 611 16.70 -24.38 -13.96
CA PHE A 611 15.53 -23.68 -14.42
C PHE A 611 14.45 -23.67 -13.35
N SER A 612 13.93 -22.48 -13.08
CA SER A 612 12.77 -22.31 -12.23
C SER A 612 11.77 -21.31 -12.84
N MET A 613 10.52 -21.49 -12.51
CA MET A 613 9.40 -20.65 -12.89
C MET A 613 8.53 -20.42 -11.66
N ASP A 614 8.14 -19.19 -11.42
CA ASP A 614 7.24 -18.80 -10.34
C ASP A 614 6.18 -17.82 -10.86
N GLY A 615 5.03 -17.77 -10.21
CA GLY A 615 4.01 -16.81 -10.59
C GLY A 615 2.73 -16.94 -9.81
N GLY A 616 1.82 -16.01 -10.10
CA GLY A 616 0.48 -15.96 -9.55
C GLY A 616 -0.52 -15.48 -10.58
N ILE A 617 -1.75 -15.89 -10.41
CA ILE A 617 -2.90 -15.44 -11.20
C ILE A 617 -4.08 -15.20 -10.27
N ALA A 618 -4.80 -14.12 -10.53
CA ALA A 618 -5.99 -13.77 -9.78
C ALA A 618 -7.09 -13.31 -10.74
N PHE A 619 -8.26 -13.90 -10.56
CA PHE A 619 -9.51 -13.44 -11.17
C PHE A 619 -10.39 -12.86 -10.08
N LEU A 620 -10.86 -11.62 -10.27
CA LEU A 620 -11.60 -10.82 -9.32
C LEU A 620 -12.93 -10.37 -9.93
N ASP A 621 -14.02 -10.51 -9.17
CA ASP A 621 -15.33 -9.92 -9.46
C ASP A 621 -15.79 -9.18 -8.21
N ALA A 622 -15.77 -7.85 -8.28
CA ALA A 622 -16.09 -6.94 -7.17
C ALA A 622 -17.26 -6.03 -7.57
N GLU A 623 -18.19 -5.81 -6.64
CA GLU A 623 -19.42 -5.04 -6.87
C GLU A 623 -19.86 -4.36 -5.57
N TYR A 624 -20.32 -3.12 -5.66
CA TYR A 624 -21.11 -2.50 -4.61
C TYR A 624 -22.54 -3.06 -4.66
N THR A 625 -22.95 -3.82 -3.67
CA THR A 625 -24.29 -4.40 -3.58
C THR A 625 -25.30 -3.46 -2.93
N ASP A 626 -24.80 -2.47 -2.18
CA ASP A 626 -25.56 -1.33 -1.65
C ASP A 626 -24.60 -0.13 -1.47
N PHE A 627 -24.76 0.93 -2.26
CA PHE A 627 -24.01 2.16 -2.09
C PHE A 627 -24.82 3.39 -2.54
N VAL A 628 -25.82 3.72 -1.74
CA VAL A 628 -26.63 4.94 -1.88
C VAL A 628 -25.95 6.08 -1.13
N GLY A 629 -25.90 7.28 -1.74
CA GLY A 629 -25.27 8.44 -1.12
C GLY A 629 -23.80 8.64 -1.47
N ALA A 630 -23.30 7.94 -2.48
CA ALA A 630 -21.96 8.11 -3.00
C ALA A 630 -21.75 9.47 -3.69
N GLN A 631 -20.51 9.88 -3.84
CA GLN A 631 -20.17 11.04 -4.66
C GLN A 631 -20.51 10.79 -6.14
N CYS A 632 -21.12 11.76 -6.81
CA CYS A 632 -21.36 11.69 -8.24
C CYS A 632 -20.08 11.93 -9.05
N GLY A 633 -19.97 11.28 -10.20
CA GLY A 633 -18.94 11.52 -11.20
C GLY A 633 -19.00 12.93 -11.79
N LEU A 634 -17.98 13.33 -12.52
CA LEU A 634 -17.91 14.64 -13.15
C LEU A 634 -19.01 14.79 -14.22
N GLY A 635 -19.86 15.79 -14.09
CA GLY A 635 -20.96 16.05 -15.03
C GLY A 635 -22.15 15.10 -14.88
N GLU A 636 -22.13 14.19 -13.95
CA GLU A 636 -23.23 13.28 -13.63
C GLU A 636 -24.38 14.04 -12.93
N THR A 637 -25.60 13.65 -13.25
CA THR A 637 -26.77 14.22 -12.58
C THR A 637 -27.01 13.49 -11.27
N PRO A 638 -27.00 14.15 -10.10
CA PRO A 638 -27.29 13.50 -8.83
C PRO A 638 -28.65 12.79 -8.82
N ASP A 639 -28.66 11.56 -8.31
CA ASP A 639 -29.89 10.80 -8.07
C ASP A 639 -30.71 11.42 -6.93
N ASP A 640 -30.00 11.89 -5.88
CA ASP A 640 -30.62 12.72 -4.84
C ASP A 640 -30.35 14.22 -5.08
N ALA A 641 -31.40 14.96 -5.39
CA ALA A 641 -31.30 16.40 -5.66
C ALA A 641 -31.02 17.24 -4.39
N VAL A 642 -31.25 16.70 -3.19
CA VAL A 642 -31.06 17.39 -1.90
C VAL A 642 -29.62 17.21 -1.42
N THR A 643 -29.18 15.96 -1.32
CA THR A 643 -27.82 15.62 -0.85
C THR A 643 -26.77 15.77 -1.94
N LYS A 644 -27.17 15.84 -3.21
CA LYS A 644 -26.26 15.89 -4.38
C LYS A 644 -25.38 14.64 -4.50
N THR A 645 -25.96 13.48 -4.14
CA THR A 645 -25.30 12.18 -4.17
C THR A 645 -25.87 11.28 -5.25
N CYS A 646 -25.11 10.26 -5.60
CA CYS A 646 -25.44 9.24 -6.60
C CYS A 646 -25.54 7.84 -5.95
N ASP A 647 -26.24 6.95 -6.63
CA ASP A 647 -26.35 5.54 -6.28
C ASP A 647 -25.34 4.73 -7.12
N ARG A 648 -24.39 4.07 -6.46
CA ARG A 648 -23.34 3.25 -7.07
C ARG A 648 -23.63 1.75 -6.96
N THR A 649 -24.84 1.39 -6.53
CA THR A 649 -25.24 -0.01 -6.43
C THR A 649 -25.15 -0.70 -7.80
N GLY A 650 -24.48 -1.85 -7.85
CA GLY A 650 -24.22 -2.60 -9.08
C GLY A 650 -22.93 -2.19 -9.83
N GLU A 651 -22.21 -1.18 -9.36
CA GLU A 651 -20.96 -0.77 -9.99
C GLU A 651 -19.74 -1.51 -9.43
N THR A 652 -18.70 -1.63 -10.27
CA THR A 652 -17.39 -2.20 -9.86
C THR A 652 -16.57 -1.15 -9.11
N PRO A 653 -16.02 -1.44 -7.93
CA PRO A 653 -15.12 -0.53 -7.22
C PRO A 653 -13.86 -0.19 -8.04
N SER A 654 -13.35 1.01 -7.85
CA SER A 654 -12.10 1.44 -8.48
C SER A 654 -10.90 0.59 -8.00
N ASN A 655 -9.86 0.49 -8.82
CA ASN A 655 -8.67 -0.34 -8.58
C ASN A 655 -8.99 -1.83 -8.36
N SER A 656 -9.97 -2.35 -9.12
CA SER A 656 -10.42 -3.74 -9.04
C SER A 656 -10.36 -4.39 -10.43
N PRO A 657 -9.16 -4.59 -11.02
CA PRO A 657 -9.03 -5.23 -12.33
C PRO A 657 -9.49 -6.68 -12.27
N LYS A 658 -10.23 -7.14 -13.30
CA LYS A 658 -10.82 -8.48 -13.31
C LYS A 658 -9.80 -9.61 -13.38
N LEU A 659 -8.66 -9.35 -14.01
CA LEU A 659 -7.59 -10.33 -14.13
C LEU A 659 -6.24 -9.66 -13.88
N GLN A 660 -5.43 -10.31 -13.05
CA GLN A 660 -4.03 -9.99 -12.85
C GLN A 660 -3.20 -11.26 -12.90
N PHE A 661 -2.02 -11.20 -13.47
CA PHE A 661 -1.07 -12.30 -13.35
C PHE A 661 0.38 -11.79 -13.36
N ASN A 662 1.24 -12.55 -12.72
CA ASN A 662 2.68 -12.38 -12.77
C ASN A 662 3.36 -13.71 -13.10
N LEU A 663 4.46 -13.65 -13.85
CA LEU A 663 5.23 -14.79 -14.30
C LEU A 663 6.72 -14.47 -14.24
N GLY A 664 7.47 -15.19 -13.40
CA GLY A 664 8.92 -15.16 -13.32
C GLY A 664 9.53 -16.41 -14.00
N LEU A 665 10.54 -16.21 -14.81
CA LEU A 665 11.34 -17.26 -15.43
C LEU A 665 12.80 -17.05 -15.04
N GLN A 666 13.45 -18.06 -14.46
CA GLN A 666 14.86 -17.98 -14.05
C GLN A 666 15.65 -19.15 -14.62
N TRP A 667 16.83 -18.83 -15.12
CA TRP A 667 17.78 -19.82 -15.57
C TRP A 667 19.13 -19.54 -14.92
N GLU A 668 19.70 -20.56 -14.30
CA GLU A 668 20.99 -20.51 -13.62
C GLU A 668 21.92 -21.61 -14.18
N GLN A 669 23.16 -21.25 -14.43
CA GLN A 669 24.15 -22.20 -14.86
C GLN A 669 25.56 -21.79 -14.42
N GLU A 670 26.33 -22.76 -13.99
CA GLU A 670 27.76 -22.61 -13.86
C GLU A 670 28.39 -22.56 -15.28
N ILE A 671 29.13 -21.47 -15.54
CA ILE A 671 29.90 -21.25 -16.76
C ILE A 671 31.38 -21.52 -16.50
N SER A 672 32.28 -21.16 -17.42
CA SER A 672 33.72 -21.40 -17.27
C SER A 672 34.31 -20.85 -15.96
N ASN A 673 35.24 -21.59 -15.38
CA ASN A 673 35.98 -21.24 -14.14
C ASN A 673 35.10 -21.15 -12.85
N GLY A 674 33.97 -21.86 -12.80
CA GLY A 674 33.11 -21.89 -11.61
C GLY A 674 32.30 -20.61 -11.41
N LEU A 675 32.20 -19.73 -12.41
CA LEU A 675 31.31 -18.57 -12.36
C LEU A 675 29.85 -19.01 -12.57
N GLY A 676 28.97 -18.59 -11.68
CA GLY A 676 27.52 -18.76 -11.85
C GLY A 676 26.94 -17.64 -12.71
N LEU A 677 26.16 -17.98 -13.71
CA LEU A 677 25.36 -17.05 -14.50
C LEU A 677 23.88 -17.28 -14.19
N ARG A 678 23.18 -16.24 -13.74
CA ARG A 678 21.72 -16.22 -13.57
C ARG A 678 21.11 -15.23 -14.55
N LEU A 679 20.06 -15.68 -15.25
CA LEU A 679 19.20 -14.84 -16.06
C LEU A 679 17.79 -14.94 -15.53
N ARG A 680 17.11 -13.81 -15.35
CA ARG A 680 15.73 -13.77 -14.91
C ARG A 680 14.91 -12.80 -15.76
N ALA A 681 13.66 -13.20 -16.04
CA ALA A 681 12.64 -12.38 -16.68
C ALA A 681 11.36 -12.43 -15.85
N ASP A 682 10.84 -11.27 -15.46
CA ASP A 682 9.57 -11.13 -14.74
C ASP A 682 8.58 -10.34 -15.62
N TYR A 683 7.41 -10.92 -15.86
CA TYR A 683 6.33 -10.27 -16.58
C TYR A 683 5.10 -10.13 -15.69
N ASN A 684 4.65 -8.91 -15.50
CA ASN A 684 3.47 -8.58 -14.68
C ASN A 684 2.42 -7.97 -15.60
N TRP A 685 1.20 -8.48 -15.55
CA TRP A 685 0.09 -8.01 -16.37
C TRP A 685 -1.14 -7.72 -15.54
N ARG A 686 -1.85 -6.67 -15.94
CA ARG A 686 -3.06 -6.19 -15.28
C ARG A 686 -4.09 -5.79 -16.32
N ASP A 687 -5.35 -6.19 -16.08
CA ASP A 687 -6.51 -5.88 -16.93
C ASP A 687 -6.88 -4.39 -16.89
N ASP A 688 -7.73 -3.98 -17.83
CA ASP A 688 -8.32 -2.67 -17.80
C ASP A 688 -9.07 -2.40 -16.48
N GLN A 689 -9.02 -1.18 -16.01
CA GLN A 689 -9.63 -0.81 -14.74
C GLN A 689 -9.85 0.70 -14.64
N ASN A 690 -10.78 1.10 -13.79
CA ASN A 690 -10.87 2.47 -13.32
C ASN A 690 -9.89 2.69 -12.17
N ILE A 691 -9.07 3.73 -12.26
CA ILE A 691 -8.04 4.05 -11.25
C ILE A 691 -8.34 5.30 -10.45
N THR A 692 -9.60 5.79 -10.45
CA THR A 692 -9.98 6.89 -9.58
C THR A 692 -9.80 6.53 -8.11
N ARG A 693 -9.52 7.54 -7.32
CA ARG A 693 -9.32 7.34 -5.88
C ARG A 693 -10.64 7.05 -5.15
N VAL A 694 -11.72 7.63 -5.59
CA VAL A 694 -12.93 7.76 -4.78
C VAL A 694 -14.22 7.52 -5.53
N THR A 695 -14.30 7.78 -6.82
CA THR A 695 -15.52 7.61 -7.61
C THR A 695 -15.19 7.12 -9.01
N GLN A 696 -16.06 6.29 -9.56
CA GLN A 696 -15.92 5.91 -10.96
C GLN A 696 -16.10 7.16 -11.85
N ASP A 697 -14.99 7.63 -12.38
CA ASP A 697 -14.96 8.63 -13.42
C ASP A 697 -14.42 7.96 -14.69
N SER A 698 -15.20 7.92 -15.75
CA SER A 698 -14.82 7.28 -17.00
C SER A 698 -13.57 7.90 -17.66
N THR A 699 -13.19 9.10 -17.24
CA THR A 699 -11.94 9.74 -17.69
C THR A 699 -10.70 9.13 -17.06
N ALA A 700 -10.86 8.28 -16.03
CA ALA A 700 -9.79 7.58 -15.34
C ALA A 700 -9.80 6.06 -15.61
N ASP A 701 -10.48 5.62 -16.65
CA ASP A 701 -10.36 4.26 -17.15
C ASP A 701 -9.04 4.11 -17.90
N ILE A 702 -8.25 3.12 -17.52
CA ILE A 702 -6.99 2.79 -18.17
C ILE A 702 -7.08 1.44 -18.87
N ASP A 703 -6.42 1.34 -20.03
CA ASP A 703 -6.29 0.09 -20.76
C ASP A 703 -5.43 -0.91 -20.00
N ALA A 704 -5.61 -2.19 -20.29
CA ALA A 704 -4.76 -3.27 -19.77
C ALA A 704 -3.30 -3.07 -20.22
N TYR A 705 -2.36 -3.29 -19.29
CA TYR A 705 -0.94 -3.14 -19.55
C TYR A 705 -0.09 -4.27 -18.96
N GLY A 706 1.15 -4.36 -19.44
CA GLY A 706 2.09 -5.38 -18.97
C GLY A 706 3.52 -4.87 -18.88
N LEU A 707 4.19 -5.15 -17.77
CA LEU A 707 5.54 -4.73 -17.47
C LEU A 707 6.49 -5.92 -17.54
N LEU A 708 7.53 -5.83 -18.37
CA LEU A 708 8.59 -6.84 -18.48
C LEU A 708 9.87 -6.30 -17.82
N ASN A 709 10.42 -7.06 -16.89
CA ASN A 709 11.68 -6.79 -16.21
C ASN A 709 12.69 -7.89 -16.55
N LEU A 710 13.94 -7.52 -16.82
CA LEU A 710 15.03 -8.46 -17.13
C LEU A 710 16.22 -8.23 -16.19
N ARG A 711 16.85 -9.32 -15.74
CA ARG A 711 18.04 -9.32 -14.91
C ARG A 711 19.07 -10.33 -15.40
N ALA A 712 20.33 -9.99 -15.27
CA ALA A 712 21.45 -10.88 -15.53
C ALA A 712 22.52 -10.69 -14.47
N ALA A 713 22.90 -11.76 -13.77
CA ALA A 713 23.87 -11.73 -12.68
C ALA A 713 25.01 -12.74 -12.90
N LEU A 714 26.22 -12.29 -12.61
CA LEU A 714 27.43 -13.13 -12.56
C LEU A 714 27.87 -13.23 -11.09
N THR A 715 28.02 -14.45 -10.59
CA THR A 715 28.43 -14.74 -9.21
C THR A 715 29.76 -15.50 -9.22
N SER A 716 30.67 -15.14 -8.32
CA SER A 716 31.93 -15.88 -8.14
C SER A 716 31.71 -17.32 -7.68
N SER A 717 32.65 -18.21 -7.98
CA SER A 717 32.61 -19.63 -7.61
C SER A 717 32.51 -19.89 -6.09
N ASP A 718 32.97 -18.93 -5.28
CA ASP A 718 32.88 -18.96 -3.83
C ASP A 718 31.70 -18.16 -3.26
N GLY A 719 30.81 -17.65 -4.12
CA GLY A 719 29.64 -16.85 -3.75
C GLY A 719 29.94 -15.46 -3.16
N ARG A 720 31.21 -15.09 -3.01
CA ARG A 720 31.61 -13.86 -2.28
C ARG A 720 31.31 -12.58 -2.99
N TRP A 721 31.25 -12.57 -4.33
CA TRP A 721 30.86 -11.39 -5.08
C TRP A 721 29.87 -11.72 -6.19
N GLN A 722 29.03 -10.77 -6.49
CA GLN A 722 28.08 -10.81 -7.60
C GLN A 722 28.03 -9.45 -8.29
N VAL A 723 27.93 -9.50 -9.61
CA VAL A 723 27.65 -8.33 -10.46
C VAL A 723 26.35 -8.58 -11.20
N GLU A 724 25.41 -7.69 -11.07
CA GLU A 724 24.09 -7.79 -11.70
C GLU A 724 23.78 -6.56 -12.53
N THR A 725 23.21 -6.75 -13.70
CA THR A 725 22.58 -5.68 -14.49
C THR A 725 21.09 -5.96 -14.60
N PHE A 726 20.29 -4.90 -14.62
CA PHE A 726 18.84 -5.00 -14.74
C PHE A 726 18.27 -3.94 -15.68
N VAL A 727 17.13 -4.27 -16.25
CA VAL A 727 16.25 -3.36 -16.98
C VAL A 727 14.83 -3.61 -16.49
N ASN A 728 14.24 -2.67 -15.79
CA ASN A 728 12.82 -2.70 -15.44
C ASN A 728 12.02 -1.95 -16.50
N ASN A 729 10.76 -2.35 -16.74
CA ASN A 729 9.89 -1.82 -17.77
C ASN A 729 10.61 -1.76 -19.14
N VAL A 730 11.03 -2.90 -19.65
CA VAL A 730 11.85 -3.04 -20.87
C VAL A 730 11.20 -2.36 -22.09
N ALA A 731 9.87 -2.47 -22.20
CA ALA A 731 9.10 -1.88 -23.29
C ALA A 731 8.94 -0.37 -23.19
N ASP A 732 9.31 0.24 -22.05
CA ASP A 732 9.00 1.63 -21.72
C ASP A 732 7.49 1.90 -21.79
N GLU A 733 6.72 0.95 -21.23
CA GLU A 733 5.27 1.05 -21.18
C GLU A 733 4.88 2.22 -20.29
N ALA A 734 4.05 3.07 -20.82
CA ALA A 734 3.50 4.20 -20.12
C ALA A 734 2.20 3.79 -19.43
N TYR A 735 2.06 4.06 -18.13
CA TYR A 735 0.89 3.69 -17.36
C TYR A 735 0.69 4.64 -16.17
N PHE A 736 -0.55 4.75 -15.71
CA PHE A 736 -0.87 5.46 -14.48
C PHE A 736 -1.12 4.48 -13.32
N VAL A 737 -0.69 4.87 -12.12
CA VAL A 737 -0.89 4.07 -10.92
C VAL A 737 -2.13 4.47 -10.14
N GLN A 738 -2.56 5.72 -10.26
CA GLN A 738 -3.73 6.29 -9.61
C GLN A 738 -4.20 7.50 -10.39
N ALA A 739 -5.49 7.77 -10.38
CA ALA A 739 -6.04 9.05 -10.82
C ALA A 739 -6.78 9.74 -9.68
N VAL A 740 -6.80 11.04 -9.73
CA VAL A 740 -7.59 11.89 -8.84
C VAL A 740 -8.38 12.89 -9.67
N ARG A 741 -9.60 13.16 -9.23
CA ARG A 741 -10.29 14.34 -9.70
C ARG A 741 -9.53 15.56 -9.20
N GLN A 742 -9.27 16.54 -10.05
CA GLN A 742 -8.57 17.75 -9.62
C GLN A 742 -9.27 18.38 -8.42
N PRO A 743 -8.61 18.54 -7.27
CA PRO A 743 -9.26 18.95 -6.04
C PRO A 743 -10.01 20.30 -6.16
N LEU A 744 -9.46 21.26 -6.89
CA LEU A 744 -10.08 22.55 -7.11
C LEU A 744 -10.98 22.60 -8.36
N GLY A 745 -11.06 21.52 -9.14
CA GLY A 745 -11.88 21.47 -10.35
C GLY A 745 -13.36 21.71 -10.09
N ALA A 746 -13.90 21.20 -8.98
CA ALA A 746 -15.27 21.45 -8.57
C ALA A 746 -15.51 22.93 -8.22
N LEU A 747 -14.55 23.59 -7.59
CA LEU A 747 -14.60 25.01 -7.25
C LEU A 747 -14.55 25.87 -8.52
N ILE A 748 -13.67 25.52 -9.44
CA ILE A 748 -13.56 26.17 -10.75
C ILE A 748 -14.87 25.97 -11.53
N SER A 749 -15.48 24.78 -11.50
CA SER A 749 -16.78 24.50 -12.12
C SER A 749 -17.91 25.28 -11.46
N ALA A 750 -17.94 25.40 -10.12
CA ALA A 750 -18.91 26.19 -9.38
C ALA A 750 -18.75 27.68 -9.66
N GLY A 751 -17.54 28.13 -10.00
CA GLY A 751 -17.23 29.48 -10.47
C GLY A 751 -17.81 29.85 -11.84
N GLY A 752 -18.59 28.95 -12.47
CA GLY A 752 -19.16 29.15 -13.79
C GLY A 752 -18.30 28.59 -14.93
N PHE A 753 -17.18 27.93 -14.60
CA PHE A 753 -16.35 27.20 -15.53
C PHE A 753 -16.78 25.72 -15.59
N ALA A 754 -18.05 25.46 -15.95
CA ALA A 754 -18.60 24.11 -16.00
C ALA A 754 -17.75 23.20 -16.89
N GLY A 755 -17.31 22.05 -16.36
CA GLY A 755 -16.42 21.10 -17.05
C GLY A 755 -14.92 21.38 -16.91
N ALA A 756 -14.50 22.35 -16.10
CA ALA A 756 -13.09 22.62 -15.81
C ALA A 756 -12.51 21.68 -14.73
N GLY A 757 -12.80 20.41 -14.77
CA GLY A 757 -12.30 19.45 -13.81
C GLY A 757 -12.10 18.11 -14.50
N GLY A 758 -10.95 17.90 -15.12
CA GLY A 758 -10.53 16.61 -15.62
C GLY A 758 -10.00 15.73 -14.48
N SER A 759 -9.78 14.46 -14.77
CA SER A 759 -8.98 13.59 -13.93
C SER A 759 -7.50 13.83 -14.23
N ALA A 760 -6.69 13.75 -13.20
CA ALA A 760 -5.25 13.82 -13.31
C ALA A 760 -4.63 12.51 -12.78
N GLY A 761 -3.63 11.99 -13.46
CA GLY A 761 -3.01 10.70 -13.18
C GLY A 761 -1.60 10.81 -12.65
N TYR A 762 -1.23 9.91 -11.75
CA TYR A 762 0.13 9.75 -11.28
C TYR A 762 0.81 8.67 -12.08
N SER A 763 1.88 9.06 -12.80
CA SER A 763 2.61 8.19 -13.72
C SER A 763 3.33 7.07 -12.99
N GLY A 764 3.32 5.89 -13.58
CA GLY A 764 4.18 4.77 -13.18
C GLY A 764 5.64 5.00 -13.58
N ALA A 765 6.54 4.20 -13.05
CA ALA A 765 7.96 4.35 -13.36
C ALA A 765 8.27 4.01 -14.84
N PRO A 766 9.01 4.87 -15.58
CA PRO A 766 9.48 4.57 -16.92
C PRO A 766 10.55 3.46 -16.89
N ARG A 767 11.14 3.15 -18.05
CA ARG A 767 12.25 2.21 -18.13
C ARG A 767 13.44 2.64 -17.26
N THR A 768 13.81 1.77 -16.31
CA THR A 768 14.99 1.95 -15.48
C THR A 768 16.05 0.90 -15.82
N VAL A 769 17.32 1.31 -15.83
CA VAL A 769 18.48 0.46 -16.12
C VAL A 769 19.52 0.67 -15.05
N GLY A 770 20.14 -0.40 -14.56
CA GLY A 770 21.18 -0.26 -13.55
C GLY A 770 22.19 -1.39 -13.51
N LEU A 771 23.24 -1.13 -12.74
CA LEU A 771 24.29 -2.08 -12.41
C LEU A 771 24.48 -2.14 -10.90
N GLN A 772 24.58 -3.35 -10.37
CA GLN A 772 24.70 -3.63 -8.94
C GLN A 772 25.88 -4.53 -8.65
N PHE A 773 26.60 -4.24 -7.58
CA PHE A 773 27.67 -5.04 -7.03
C PHE A 773 27.27 -5.53 -5.63
N THR A 774 27.46 -6.80 -5.36
CA THR A 774 27.23 -7.40 -4.04
C THR A 774 28.50 -8.08 -3.56
N LEU A 775 28.86 -7.83 -2.31
CA LEU A 775 29.96 -8.50 -1.60
C LEU A 775 29.38 -9.20 -0.36
N ARG A 776 29.78 -10.45 -0.14
CA ARG A 776 29.36 -11.27 1.00
C ARG A 776 30.54 -11.88 1.70
N THR A 777 30.45 -12.01 3.03
CA THR A 777 31.43 -12.78 3.83
C THR A 777 30.68 -13.63 4.86
N GLY A 778 31.28 -14.72 5.31
CA GLY A 778 30.69 -15.56 6.35
C GLY A 778 29.65 -16.57 5.83
N MET A 779 29.80 -17.04 4.59
CA MET A 779 29.04 -18.19 4.07
C MET A 779 29.78 -19.50 4.34
#